data_d89f4c9dc31ab98addb14c785fb73acf
#
_entry.id   d89f4c9dc31ab98addb14c785fb73acf
#
_cell.length_a   1.000
_cell.length_b   1.000
_cell.length_c   1.000
_cell.angle_alpha   90.00
_cell.angle_beta   90.00
_cell.angle_gamma   90.00
#
_symmetry.space_group_name_H-M   'P 1'
#
loop_
_entity.id
_entity.type
_entity.pdbx_description
1 polymer ?
#
loop_
_entity_poly.entity_id
_entity_poly.type
_entity_poly.pdbx_seq_one_letter_code
_entity_poly.pdbx_strand_id
1 'polypeptide(L)'
;IRDDYASRGLGDVYKRQTVEWWAGAGAEEKAFARRKLGMHQEDDDIAGALIRAAYGSAALLCIIPMQDYLRLGAGARMNEPATLGGNWRWRMLPGAADAALMTRILRLNKQYRRTQRKEERMDCKNILRRMEESLQSNYQIELHEASTVQLHNALSEAVMMELSGDWRDSRRAHERVRRAYYVSAEYLVGRMVFNNLYCLGILSEVREMLRARGADITAMEDIEDEALGNGGLGRLAACFLDSAATHNIPLDGYGLRYKFGLFKQSLENGYQVEKADDWQRFGDPWSRRRDDRIVTVEFADQKVLAVPYDMPIVGYRTRNIGTLRLWQSEPIEEFDFRLFNDQEYALAVREKNSVEDITRVLYPNDSTYAGKRLRLKQQYFLSSASMQDIIRRYKKVRGANGACDFSGFAAHCAVQLNDTHPTVSIPELIRLLMLEGLEFDAAFDIARETFSYTNHTIMSEALEKWELELFNSVVPKLGEIICRINDKLNAELRAAGVNEERRARMQIVADNTIHMARLAVYVSTYVNGVARIHTEILKNDVFRDWYEVYPRRFQNKTNGITQRRWLGLCNPELAGLIAEQIGDGFLTDLNELGALREKIDDDLIARFNDAKHQKKRQLAAIIKEREGVELPTDFVFDIQVKRMHEYKRQLLNAFSILDIYFSLKDGTLTDFTPTAFIFGAKAAPGYWRAKSVIKFINEIAKRINNDPDMRDKMRVVFVQNYNCSYAEHIIPAADISEQISPAGTEASGTGNMKFMLNGTVTLGTYDGANIEIVEQAGEDNNYIFGARVEDIARIRDTYNPKALYDGDARMRRVVDTLIDGTFSDDNSGAFRELYSSLLFGASWHAPDHYYLLLDFHPYMEAKLRANRDYRDSLAFGRKCLMNTASAGMFSSDRTIKQYAEELWHLPRVEL
;
A
#
# COMPACT_ATOMS: atom_id res chain seq x y z
N ILE A 1 -45.14 -8.95 -24.65
CA ILE A 1 -44.33 -7.84 -25.19
C ILE A 1 -43.09 -7.64 -24.30
N ARG A 2 -43.22 -7.70 -22.96
CA ARG A 2 -42.08 -7.52 -22.03
C ARG A 2 -41.06 -8.65 -22.14
N ASP A 3 -41.49 -9.89 -22.27
CA ASP A 3 -40.65 -11.06 -22.36
C ASP A 3 -40.05 -11.25 -23.77
N ASP A 4 -40.77 -10.78 -24.82
CA ASP A 4 -40.28 -10.87 -26.19
C ASP A 4 -39.21 -9.82 -26.53
N TYR A 5 -39.16 -8.69 -25.82
CA TYR A 5 -38.08 -7.69 -25.98
C TYR A 5 -36.83 -8.00 -25.15
N ALA A 6 -36.96 -8.68 -24.01
CA ALA A 6 -35.85 -9.00 -23.14
C ALA A 6 -35.09 -10.30 -23.50
N SER A 7 -35.81 -11.23 -24.20
CA SER A 7 -35.23 -12.56 -24.50
C SER A 7 -34.62 -12.71 -25.90
N ARG A 8 -34.75 -11.72 -26.79
CA ARG A 8 -34.27 -11.80 -28.18
C ARG A 8 -33.27 -10.71 -28.54
N GLY A 9 -32.15 -10.69 -27.86
CA GLY A 9 -31.05 -9.71 -28.05
C GLY A 9 -30.41 -9.68 -29.46
N LEU A 10 -30.86 -10.43 -30.43
CA LEU A 10 -30.41 -10.42 -31.83
C LEU A 10 -31.55 -10.63 -32.84
N GLY A 11 -32.81 -10.66 -32.39
CA GLY A 11 -33.93 -10.97 -33.22
C GLY A 11 -34.55 -9.81 -34.02
N ASP A 12 -34.09 -8.58 -33.86
CA ASP A 12 -34.72 -7.38 -34.40
C ASP A 12 -34.38 -7.06 -35.86
N VAL A 13 -33.55 -7.85 -36.46
CA VAL A 13 -33.22 -7.73 -37.91
C VAL A 13 -34.42 -7.98 -38.83
N TYR A 14 -35.47 -8.57 -38.28
CA TYR A 14 -36.62 -9.03 -39.09
C TYR A 14 -37.94 -8.24 -38.86
N LYS A 15 -37.89 -7.21 -37.97
CA LYS A 15 -39.13 -6.47 -37.64
C LYS A 15 -39.42 -5.35 -38.63
N ARG A 16 -40.70 -5.17 -38.92
CA ARG A 16 -41.19 -3.95 -39.58
C ARG A 16 -40.85 -2.75 -38.73
N GLN A 17 -40.59 -1.59 -39.34
CA GLN A 17 -40.37 -0.36 -38.65
C GLN A 17 -41.58 -0.09 -37.72
N THR A 18 -41.32 0.32 -36.47
CA THR A 18 -42.35 0.43 -35.42
C THR A 18 -43.61 1.22 -35.86
N VAL A 19 -43.38 2.36 -36.49
CA VAL A 19 -44.49 3.22 -37.01
C VAL A 19 -45.28 2.51 -38.13
N GLU A 20 -44.59 1.82 -39.06
CA GLU A 20 -45.22 1.05 -40.13
C GLU A 20 -45.99 -0.15 -39.61
N TRP A 21 -45.43 -0.91 -38.66
CA TRP A 21 -46.16 -2.01 -38.01
C TRP A 21 -47.47 -1.49 -37.39
N TRP A 22 -47.42 -0.36 -36.68
CA TRP A 22 -48.61 0.23 -36.05
C TRP A 22 -49.66 0.65 -37.06
N ALA A 23 -49.27 1.23 -38.18
CA ALA A 23 -50.19 1.62 -39.23
C ALA A 23 -50.97 0.42 -39.78
N GLY A 24 -50.30 -0.75 -39.97
CA GLY A 24 -50.88 -1.96 -40.52
C GLY A 24 -51.49 -2.93 -39.49
N ALA A 25 -51.36 -2.66 -38.18
CA ALA A 25 -51.86 -3.53 -37.12
C ALA A 25 -53.40 -3.55 -37.05
N GLY A 26 -53.99 -4.74 -36.79
CA GLY A 26 -55.41 -4.91 -36.60
C GLY A 26 -55.94 -4.27 -35.32
N ALA A 27 -57.26 -4.08 -35.20
CA ALA A 27 -57.91 -3.43 -34.07
C ALA A 27 -57.64 -4.15 -32.74
N GLU A 28 -57.62 -5.47 -32.71
CA GLU A 28 -57.36 -6.28 -31.51
C GLU A 28 -55.88 -6.15 -31.08
N GLU A 29 -54.97 -6.15 -32.02
CA GLU A 29 -53.53 -6.00 -31.78
C GLU A 29 -53.23 -4.60 -31.23
N LYS A 30 -53.82 -3.57 -31.80
CA LYS A 30 -53.75 -2.19 -31.30
C LYS A 30 -54.30 -2.06 -29.88
N ALA A 31 -55.45 -2.66 -29.61
CA ALA A 31 -56.07 -2.68 -28.29
C ALA A 31 -55.20 -3.40 -27.26
N PHE A 32 -54.57 -4.51 -27.61
CA PHE A 32 -53.63 -5.24 -26.75
C PHE A 32 -52.39 -4.42 -26.47
N ALA A 33 -51.79 -3.84 -27.50
CA ALA A 33 -50.57 -3.02 -27.35
C ALA A 33 -50.84 -1.77 -26.46
N ARG A 34 -51.94 -1.08 -26.67
CA ARG A 34 -52.38 0.07 -25.84
C ARG A 34 -52.51 -0.30 -24.38
N ARG A 35 -53.18 -1.42 -24.06
CA ARG A 35 -53.31 -1.89 -22.66
C ARG A 35 -51.97 -2.22 -22.03
N LYS A 36 -51.07 -2.88 -22.74
CA LYS A 36 -49.78 -3.30 -22.25
C LYS A 36 -48.79 -2.14 -22.07
N LEU A 37 -48.89 -1.10 -22.87
CA LEU A 37 -47.98 0.05 -22.88
C LEU A 37 -48.57 1.26 -22.12
N GLY A 38 -49.78 1.11 -21.57
CA GLY A 38 -50.45 2.19 -20.83
C GLY A 38 -50.83 3.40 -21.71
N MET A 39 -51.17 3.19 -22.98
CA MET A 39 -51.54 4.25 -23.92
C MET A 39 -53.05 4.54 -23.86
N HIS A 40 -53.42 5.81 -23.97
CA HIS A 40 -54.80 6.21 -24.11
C HIS A 40 -55.36 5.82 -25.49
N GLN A 41 -56.70 5.74 -25.62
CA GLN A 41 -57.35 5.31 -26.87
C GLN A 41 -57.01 6.18 -28.08
N GLU A 42 -56.74 7.46 -27.86
CA GLU A 42 -56.44 8.46 -28.90
C GLU A 42 -54.95 8.66 -29.15
N ASP A 43 -54.06 7.96 -28.40
CA ASP A 43 -52.62 8.14 -28.52
C ASP A 43 -52.05 7.22 -29.60
N ASP A 44 -51.48 7.83 -30.62
CA ASP A 44 -50.86 7.13 -31.76
C ASP A 44 -49.34 7.09 -31.76
N ASP A 45 -48.65 7.66 -30.72
CA ASP A 45 -47.19 7.60 -30.60
C ASP A 45 -46.71 6.25 -30.03
N ILE A 46 -46.93 5.19 -30.82
CA ILE A 46 -46.47 3.83 -30.46
C ILE A 46 -44.97 3.73 -30.27
N ALA A 47 -44.17 4.43 -31.10
CA ALA A 47 -42.72 4.42 -30.99
C ALA A 47 -42.27 5.04 -29.67
N GLY A 48 -42.88 6.12 -29.26
CA GLY A 48 -42.65 6.75 -27.95
C GLY A 48 -43.05 5.85 -26.77
N ALA A 49 -44.15 5.14 -26.87
CA ALA A 49 -44.63 4.22 -25.85
C ALA A 49 -43.65 3.01 -25.69
N LEU A 50 -43.18 2.43 -26.77
CA LEU A 50 -42.19 1.33 -26.77
C LEU A 50 -40.85 1.80 -26.27
N ILE A 51 -40.42 2.99 -26.68
CA ILE A 51 -39.17 3.60 -26.14
C ILE A 51 -39.28 3.74 -24.60
N ARG A 52 -40.36 4.29 -24.07
CA ARG A 52 -40.57 4.40 -22.61
C ARG A 52 -40.62 3.03 -21.93
N ALA A 53 -41.26 2.03 -22.54
CA ALA A 53 -41.26 0.66 -21.99
C ALA A 53 -39.88 0.01 -21.98
N ALA A 54 -39.08 0.20 -23.04
CA ALA A 54 -37.70 -0.27 -23.10
C ALA A 54 -36.81 0.40 -22.06
N TYR A 55 -36.93 1.72 -21.92
CA TYR A 55 -36.22 2.48 -20.87
C TYR A 55 -36.57 2.05 -19.44
N GLY A 56 -37.86 1.72 -19.22
CA GLY A 56 -38.37 1.26 -17.93
C GLY A 56 -38.12 -0.23 -17.63
N SER A 57 -37.52 -0.98 -18.55
CA SER A 57 -37.24 -2.41 -18.37
C SER A 57 -36.10 -2.62 -17.37
N ALA A 58 -35.97 -3.85 -16.85
CA ALA A 58 -34.85 -4.25 -15.98
C ALA A 58 -33.57 -4.61 -16.78
N ALA A 59 -33.55 -4.46 -18.10
CA ALA A 59 -32.42 -4.79 -18.94
C ALA A 59 -31.24 -3.82 -18.69
N LEU A 60 -30.02 -4.33 -18.54
CA LEU A 60 -28.81 -3.53 -18.35
C LEU A 60 -28.48 -2.66 -19.57
N LEU A 61 -28.73 -3.19 -20.78
CA LEU A 61 -28.49 -2.50 -22.04
C LEU A 61 -29.81 -2.34 -22.79
N CYS A 62 -30.08 -1.11 -23.23
CA CYS A 62 -31.24 -0.77 -24.04
C CYS A 62 -30.77 -0.08 -25.32
N ILE A 63 -30.87 -0.78 -26.45
CA ILE A 63 -30.52 -0.25 -27.78
C ILE A 63 -31.80 0.12 -28.52
N ILE A 64 -31.95 1.40 -28.85
CA ILE A 64 -33.12 1.91 -29.57
C ILE A 64 -32.69 2.44 -30.93
N PRO A 65 -33.29 1.98 -32.03
CA PRO A 65 -32.98 2.49 -33.36
C PRO A 65 -33.31 3.98 -33.50
N MET A 66 -32.42 4.73 -34.16
CA MET A 66 -32.62 6.16 -34.39
C MET A 66 -33.91 6.41 -35.21
N GLN A 67 -34.28 5.50 -36.05
CA GLN A 67 -35.55 5.55 -36.81
C GLN A 67 -36.76 5.64 -35.90
N ASP A 68 -36.78 4.96 -34.77
CA ASP A 68 -37.87 5.02 -33.79
C ASP A 68 -37.86 6.36 -33.02
N TYR A 69 -36.71 6.92 -32.70
CA TYR A 69 -36.61 8.26 -32.15
C TYR A 69 -37.13 9.34 -33.13
N LEU A 70 -36.82 9.16 -34.41
CA LEU A 70 -37.21 10.07 -35.49
C LEU A 70 -38.61 9.80 -36.02
N ARG A 71 -39.35 8.77 -35.55
CA ARG A 71 -40.69 8.39 -36.01
C ARG A 71 -40.74 8.07 -37.52
N LEU A 72 -39.70 7.44 -38.07
CA LEU A 72 -39.63 7.14 -39.49
C LEU A 72 -40.40 5.87 -39.84
N GLY A 73 -41.01 5.83 -41.02
CA GLY A 73 -41.76 4.70 -41.57
C GLY A 73 -40.92 3.80 -42.47
N ALA A 74 -41.61 3.08 -43.40
CA ALA A 74 -41.08 2.02 -44.27
C ALA A 74 -39.79 2.37 -45.01
N GLY A 75 -39.65 3.58 -45.49
CA GLY A 75 -38.45 4.06 -46.22
C GLY A 75 -37.15 4.09 -45.44
N ALA A 76 -37.23 3.95 -44.09
CA ALA A 76 -36.06 3.97 -43.21
C ALA A 76 -35.68 2.59 -42.66
N ARG A 77 -36.13 1.51 -43.26
CA ARG A 77 -35.78 0.14 -42.88
C ARG A 77 -34.28 -0.13 -43.06
N MET A 78 -33.70 -0.81 -42.05
CA MET A 78 -32.31 -1.29 -42.14
C MET A 78 -32.21 -2.57 -42.95
N ASN A 79 -33.20 -3.44 -42.80
CA ASN A 79 -33.17 -4.78 -43.42
C ASN A 79 -34.59 -5.22 -43.83
N GLU A 80 -34.72 -5.84 -44.99
CA GLU A 80 -35.92 -6.48 -45.44
C GLU A 80 -35.62 -7.98 -45.62
N PRO A 81 -36.27 -8.87 -44.82
CA PRO A 81 -36.01 -10.30 -44.88
C PRO A 81 -36.31 -10.88 -46.27
N ALA A 82 -35.53 -11.87 -46.69
CA ALA A 82 -35.64 -12.57 -47.96
C ALA A 82 -35.38 -11.73 -49.23
N THR A 83 -34.77 -10.56 -49.10
CA THR A 83 -34.34 -9.74 -50.26
C THR A 83 -32.84 -9.83 -50.48
N LEU A 84 -32.40 -9.97 -51.74
CA LEU A 84 -31.01 -9.90 -52.13
C LEU A 84 -30.66 -8.48 -52.56
N GLY A 85 -29.86 -7.80 -51.69
CA GLY A 85 -29.41 -6.43 -51.91
C GLY A 85 -30.32 -5.36 -51.33
N GLY A 86 -29.84 -4.12 -51.19
CA GLY A 86 -30.56 -3.00 -50.62
C GLY A 86 -30.59 -2.87 -49.12
N ASN A 87 -30.25 -3.91 -48.37
CA ASN A 87 -30.22 -3.94 -46.93
C ASN A 87 -29.05 -3.14 -46.35
N TRP A 88 -29.21 -2.63 -45.10
CA TRP A 88 -28.18 -1.90 -44.34
C TRP A 88 -27.70 -0.60 -45.00
N ARG A 89 -28.47 0.01 -45.90
CA ARG A 89 -28.12 1.25 -46.63
C ARG A 89 -28.68 2.53 -45.99
N TRP A 90 -29.66 2.42 -45.10
CA TRP A 90 -30.19 3.62 -44.46
C TRP A 90 -29.10 4.37 -43.71
N ARG A 91 -29.11 5.68 -43.86
CA ARG A 91 -28.23 6.61 -43.13
C ARG A 91 -29.05 7.79 -42.64
N MET A 92 -28.75 8.20 -41.43
CA MET A 92 -29.37 9.40 -40.85
C MET A 92 -28.88 10.64 -41.61
N LEU A 93 -29.81 11.52 -41.96
CA LEU A 93 -29.46 12.76 -42.64
C LEU A 93 -28.73 13.72 -41.68
N PRO A 94 -27.78 14.55 -42.19
CA PRO A 94 -27.19 15.61 -41.41
C PRO A 94 -28.27 16.55 -40.82
N GLY A 95 -28.16 16.83 -39.52
CA GLY A 95 -29.13 17.69 -38.80
C GLY A 95 -30.38 16.98 -38.30
N ALA A 96 -30.67 15.70 -38.66
CA ALA A 96 -31.84 14.96 -38.17
C ALA A 96 -31.79 14.71 -36.64
N ALA A 97 -30.60 14.68 -36.03
CA ALA A 97 -30.44 14.69 -34.59
C ALA A 97 -30.32 16.16 -34.12
N ASP A 98 -31.42 16.88 -34.11
CA ASP A 98 -31.48 18.26 -33.67
C ASP A 98 -31.45 18.42 -32.14
N ALA A 99 -31.33 19.65 -31.66
CA ALA A 99 -31.28 19.96 -30.23
C ALA A 99 -32.56 19.53 -29.49
N ALA A 100 -33.71 19.53 -30.15
CA ALA A 100 -34.98 19.11 -29.56
C ALA A 100 -35.05 17.60 -29.36
N LEU A 101 -34.57 16.81 -30.33
CA LEU A 101 -34.42 15.36 -30.22
C LEU A 101 -33.43 14.99 -29.12
N MET A 102 -32.24 15.63 -29.09
CA MET A 102 -31.23 15.39 -28.05
C MET A 102 -31.76 15.72 -26.66
N THR A 103 -32.47 16.82 -26.50
CA THR A 103 -33.12 17.17 -25.23
C THR A 103 -34.14 16.15 -24.81
N ARG A 104 -34.95 15.62 -25.74
CA ARG A 104 -35.93 14.56 -25.48
C ARG A 104 -35.24 13.25 -25.04
N ILE A 105 -34.18 12.83 -25.70
CA ILE A 105 -33.41 11.63 -25.31
C ILE A 105 -32.79 11.83 -23.94
N LEU A 106 -32.19 12.98 -23.65
CA LEU A 106 -31.64 13.30 -22.34
C LEU A 106 -32.70 13.29 -21.23
N ARG A 107 -33.89 13.80 -21.50
CA ARG A 107 -35.00 13.74 -20.54
C ARG A 107 -35.40 12.30 -20.24
N LEU A 108 -35.51 11.42 -21.24
CA LEU A 108 -35.80 10.01 -21.07
C LEU A 108 -34.69 9.31 -20.27
N ASN A 109 -33.45 9.54 -20.62
CA ASN A 109 -32.30 9.02 -19.88
C ASN A 109 -32.36 9.41 -18.39
N LYS A 110 -32.64 10.68 -18.07
CA LYS A 110 -32.79 11.17 -16.69
C LYS A 110 -33.98 10.55 -15.99
N GLN A 111 -35.14 10.53 -16.65
CA GLN A 111 -36.42 10.02 -16.11
C GLN A 111 -36.31 8.54 -15.70
N TYR A 112 -35.65 7.73 -16.52
CA TYR A 112 -35.48 6.28 -16.28
C TYR A 112 -34.14 5.90 -15.68
N ARG A 113 -33.36 6.91 -15.20
CA ARG A 113 -32.03 6.72 -14.59
C ARG A 113 -31.06 5.93 -15.47
N ARG A 114 -31.15 6.12 -16.81
CA ARG A 114 -30.28 5.50 -17.82
C ARG A 114 -29.21 6.46 -18.37
N THR A 115 -29.06 7.62 -17.83
CA THR A 115 -27.82 8.35 -17.94
C THR A 115 -26.78 7.50 -17.23
N GLN A 116 -25.61 7.23 -17.84
CA GLN A 116 -24.41 7.20 -17.01
C GLN A 116 -24.59 8.42 -16.10
N ARG A 117 -24.73 8.20 -14.79
CA ARG A 117 -24.58 9.31 -13.88
C ARG A 117 -23.29 9.98 -14.31
N LYS A 118 -23.31 11.21 -14.84
CA LYS A 118 -22.22 12.12 -14.58
C LYS A 118 -21.95 11.86 -13.11
N GLU A 119 -20.76 11.37 -12.80
CA GLU A 119 -20.31 11.32 -11.42
C GLU A 119 -20.87 12.59 -10.81
N GLU A 120 -21.84 12.49 -9.90
CA GLU A 120 -22.24 13.64 -9.12
C GLU A 120 -20.97 13.93 -8.35
N ARG A 121 -20.12 14.76 -8.95
CA ARG A 121 -18.92 15.28 -8.31
C ARG A 121 -19.41 15.81 -6.99
N MET A 122 -18.76 15.38 -5.94
CA MET A 122 -19.03 15.86 -4.60
C MET A 122 -19.14 17.40 -4.67
N ASP A 123 -20.24 17.96 -4.15
CA ASP A 123 -20.49 19.39 -4.28
C ASP A 123 -19.58 20.18 -3.33
N CYS A 124 -18.52 20.76 -3.88
CA CYS A 124 -17.58 21.57 -3.12
C CYS A 124 -18.21 22.74 -2.38
N LYS A 125 -19.37 23.26 -2.86
CA LYS A 125 -20.14 24.28 -2.13
C LYS A 125 -20.72 23.73 -0.82
N ASN A 126 -21.18 22.48 -0.83
CA ASN A 126 -21.62 21.82 0.41
C ASN A 126 -20.47 21.59 1.36
N ILE A 127 -19.30 21.20 0.86
CA ILE A 127 -18.09 21.06 1.69
C ILE A 127 -17.75 22.37 2.34
N LEU A 128 -17.71 23.46 1.58
CA LEU A 128 -17.43 24.81 2.13
C LEU A 128 -18.42 25.21 3.22
N ARG A 129 -19.73 25.08 2.95
CA ARG A 129 -20.76 25.37 3.92
C ARG A 129 -20.60 24.58 5.21
N ARG A 130 -20.34 23.26 5.11
CA ARG A 130 -20.09 22.40 6.28
C ARG A 130 -18.81 22.77 7.04
N MET A 131 -17.77 23.22 6.32
CA MET A 131 -16.55 23.75 6.97
C MET A 131 -16.86 25.01 7.79
N GLU A 132 -17.59 25.96 7.19
CA GLU A 132 -18.00 27.20 7.86
C GLU A 132 -18.89 26.89 9.07
N GLU A 133 -19.84 25.98 8.94
CA GLU A 133 -20.70 25.49 10.06
C GLU A 133 -19.86 24.83 11.16
N SER A 134 -18.88 23.99 10.81
CA SER A 134 -17.98 23.32 11.78
C SER A 134 -17.09 24.34 12.49
N LEU A 135 -16.49 25.30 11.78
CA LEU A 135 -15.67 26.35 12.37
C LEU A 135 -16.48 27.25 13.31
N GLN A 136 -17.67 27.64 12.91
CA GLN A 136 -18.56 28.46 13.74
C GLN A 136 -19.05 27.70 14.96
N SER A 137 -19.41 26.41 14.82
CA SER A 137 -19.93 25.61 15.93
C SER A 137 -18.88 25.22 16.95
N ASN A 138 -17.70 24.78 16.48
CA ASN A 138 -16.66 24.24 17.35
C ASN A 138 -15.71 25.30 17.90
N TYR A 139 -15.51 26.43 17.17
CA TYR A 139 -14.48 27.39 17.50
C TYR A 139 -14.98 28.86 17.56
N GLN A 140 -16.20 29.15 17.09
CA GLN A 140 -16.80 30.49 17.00
C GLN A 140 -15.96 31.46 16.18
N ILE A 141 -15.37 30.98 15.06
CA ILE A 141 -14.53 31.77 14.15
C ILE A 141 -14.99 31.64 12.69
N GLU A 142 -14.56 32.58 11.86
CA GLU A 142 -14.74 32.53 10.41
C GLU A 142 -13.54 31.77 9.77
N LEU A 143 -13.71 31.39 8.48
CA LEU A 143 -12.73 30.57 7.78
C LEU A 143 -11.35 31.24 7.67
N HIS A 144 -11.29 32.55 7.45
CA HIS A 144 -10.03 33.31 7.35
C HIS A 144 -9.28 33.47 8.68
N GLU A 145 -9.95 33.24 9.83
CA GLU A 145 -9.37 33.30 11.16
C GLU A 145 -8.83 31.94 11.62
N ALA A 146 -9.18 30.88 10.90
CA ALA A 146 -8.88 29.52 11.32
C ALA A 146 -7.39 29.20 11.19
N SER A 147 -6.82 28.59 12.21
CA SER A 147 -5.48 27.99 12.15
C SER A 147 -5.47 26.77 11.21
N THR A 148 -4.27 26.37 10.78
CA THR A 148 -4.07 25.21 9.92
C THR A 148 -4.75 23.95 10.44
N VAL A 149 -4.67 23.68 11.74
CA VAL A 149 -5.31 22.52 12.40
C VAL A 149 -6.84 22.61 12.34
N GLN A 150 -7.40 23.79 12.63
CA GLN A 150 -8.84 24.01 12.58
C GLN A 150 -9.39 23.87 11.16
N LEU A 151 -8.68 24.40 10.16
CA LEU A 151 -9.01 24.22 8.74
C LEU A 151 -8.95 22.75 8.32
N HIS A 152 -7.89 22.02 8.72
CA HIS A 152 -7.74 20.60 8.43
C HIS A 152 -8.89 19.80 9.03
N ASN A 153 -9.23 20.01 10.29
CA ASN A 153 -10.29 19.27 10.97
C ASN A 153 -11.66 19.58 10.35
N ALA A 154 -11.96 20.86 10.11
CA ALA A 154 -13.23 21.28 9.50
C ALA A 154 -13.40 20.73 8.08
N LEU A 155 -12.34 20.78 7.26
CA LEU A 155 -12.34 20.20 5.91
C LEU A 155 -12.53 18.68 5.94
N SER A 156 -11.78 18.00 6.80
CA SER A 156 -11.84 16.55 6.93
C SER A 156 -13.22 16.08 7.40
N GLU A 157 -13.82 16.76 8.39
CA GLU A 157 -15.18 16.49 8.86
C GLU A 157 -16.22 16.73 7.77
N ALA A 158 -16.12 17.82 7.03
CA ALA A 158 -17.02 18.14 5.93
C ALA A 158 -16.98 17.05 4.84
N VAL A 159 -15.78 16.61 4.44
CA VAL A 159 -15.60 15.51 3.49
C VAL A 159 -16.17 14.20 4.04
N MET A 160 -15.91 13.86 5.31
CA MET A 160 -16.46 12.67 5.97
C MET A 160 -17.99 12.65 5.98
N MET A 161 -18.64 13.81 6.16
CA MET A 161 -20.10 13.90 6.09
C MET A 161 -20.61 13.59 4.67
N GLU A 162 -19.96 14.13 3.65
CA GLU A 162 -20.34 13.85 2.24
C GLU A 162 -20.11 12.39 1.86
N LEU A 163 -19.04 11.75 2.34
CA LEU A 163 -18.72 10.33 2.08
C LEU A 163 -19.69 9.36 2.77
N SER A 164 -20.40 9.77 3.82
CA SER A 164 -21.12 8.87 4.72
C SER A 164 -22.16 7.99 4.02
N GLY A 165 -22.82 8.53 2.98
CA GLY A 165 -23.80 7.83 2.16
C GLY A 165 -23.17 6.70 1.36
N ASP A 166 -22.17 7.02 0.56
CA ASP A 166 -21.46 6.06 -0.29
C ASP A 166 -20.70 5.01 0.54
N TRP A 167 -20.13 5.40 1.67
CA TRP A 167 -19.49 4.45 2.59
C TRP A 167 -20.47 3.44 3.19
N ARG A 168 -21.66 3.90 3.59
CA ARG A 168 -22.74 3.02 4.05
C ARG A 168 -23.17 2.04 2.96
N ASP A 169 -23.37 2.54 1.74
CA ASP A 169 -23.85 1.73 0.62
C ASP A 169 -22.79 0.71 0.18
N SER A 170 -21.50 1.10 0.15
CA SER A 170 -20.37 0.20 -0.07
C SER A 170 -20.33 -0.94 0.96
N ARG A 171 -20.46 -0.62 2.25
CA ARG A 171 -20.50 -1.65 3.31
C ARG A 171 -21.64 -2.64 3.13
N ARG A 172 -22.84 -2.16 2.75
CA ARG A 172 -24.00 -3.01 2.49
C ARG A 172 -23.80 -3.91 1.27
N ALA A 173 -23.16 -3.39 0.23
CA ALA A 173 -22.83 -4.17 -0.96
C ALA A 173 -21.79 -5.25 -0.64
N HIS A 174 -20.74 -4.91 0.10
CA HIS A 174 -19.73 -5.87 0.56
C HIS A 174 -20.28 -6.95 1.48
N GLU A 175 -21.32 -6.67 2.29
CA GLU A 175 -21.98 -7.68 3.17
C GLU A 175 -22.70 -8.79 2.38
N ARG A 176 -23.04 -8.57 1.11
CA ARG A 176 -23.83 -9.52 0.29
C ARG A 176 -22.99 -10.54 -0.45
N VAL A 177 -21.68 -10.35 -0.53
CA VAL A 177 -20.77 -11.17 -1.33
C VAL A 177 -19.65 -11.76 -0.47
N ARG A 178 -18.91 -12.72 -1.04
CA ARG A 178 -17.63 -13.14 -0.45
C ARG A 178 -16.70 -11.91 -0.35
N ARG A 179 -16.05 -11.75 0.80
CA ARG A 179 -15.14 -10.64 1.05
C ARG A 179 -13.83 -11.09 1.69
N ALA A 180 -12.79 -10.29 1.49
CA ALA A 180 -11.52 -10.50 2.17
C ALA A 180 -11.32 -9.52 3.33
N TYR A 181 -10.51 -9.98 4.29
CA TYR A 181 -10.07 -9.23 5.45
C TYR A 181 -8.54 -9.27 5.48
N TYR A 182 -7.91 -8.10 5.33
CA TYR A 182 -6.46 -7.98 5.34
C TYR A 182 -6.01 -7.61 6.75
N VAL A 183 -5.45 -8.59 7.48
CA VAL A 183 -5.03 -8.41 8.87
C VAL A 183 -3.55 -8.07 8.91
N SER A 184 -3.22 -6.89 9.42
CA SER A 184 -1.86 -6.38 9.46
C SER A 184 -1.58 -5.62 10.75
N ALA A 185 -0.39 -5.80 11.32
CA ALA A 185 0.08 -5.02 12.45
C ALA A 185 0.37 -3.55 12.10
N GLU A 186 0.53 -3.25 10.80
CA GLU A 186 0.88 -1.93 10.28
C GLU A 186 -0.04 -1.50 9.15
N TYR A 187 -0.44 -0.21 9.17
CA TYR A 187 -1.07 0.48 8.06
C TYR A 187 -0.48 1.88 7.93
N LEU A 188 0.48 2.05 7.03
CA LEU A 188 1.09 3.36 6.78
C LEU A 188 0.26 4.12 5.75
N VAL A 189 -0.88 4.64 6.17
CA VAL A 189 -1.81 5.36 5.28
C VAL A 189 -1.24 6.69 4.80
N GLY A 190 -0.44 7.35 5.62
CA GLY A 190 0.08 8.68 5.35
C GLY A 190 -1.02 9.73 5.42
N ARG A 191 -0.72 10.97 5.04
CA ARG A 191 -1.67 12.08 5.11
C ARG A 191 -2.92 11.81 4.27
N MET A 192 -4.10 11.77 4.94
CA MET A 192 -5.36 11.36 4.32
C MET A 192 -6.02 12.48 3.53
N VAL A 193 -5.94 13.74 3.98
CA VAL A 193 -6.69 14.86 3.40
C VAL A 193 -6.44 15.02 1.91
N PHE A 194 -5.16 15.12 1.50
CA PHE A 194 -4.82 15.32 0.08
C PHE A 194 -5.15 14.10 -0.78
N ASN A 195 -4.87 12.90 -0.26
CA ASN A 195 -5.16 11.65 -0.96
C ASN A 195 -6.66 11.47 -1.20
N ASN A 196 -7.48 11.75 -0.20
CA ASN A 196 -8.93 11.61 -0.32
C ASN A 196 -9.52 12.64 -1.29
N LEU A 197 -9.10 13.91 -1.20
CA LEU A 197 -9.52 14.94 -2.15
C LEU A 197 -9.09 14.62 -3.58
N TYR A 198 -7.88 14.06 -3.76
CA TYR A 198 -7.38 13.61 -5.06
C TYR A 198 -8.21 12.44 -5.62
N CYS A 199 -8.47 11.42 -4.80
CA CYS A 199 -9.28 10.28 -5.21
C CYS A 199 -10.72 10.67 -5.56
N LEU A 200 -11.27 11.66 -4.86
CA LEU A 200 -12.59 12.23 -5.16
C LEU A 200 -12.58 13.14 -6.41
N GLY A 201 -11.41 13.50 -6.93
CA GLY A 201 -11.27 14.38 -8.09
C GLY A 201 -11.60 15.85 -7.82
N ILE A 202 -11.55 16.30 -6.56
CA ILE A 202 -11.95 17.65 -6.13
C ILE A 202 -10.79 18.47 -5.52
N LEU A 203 -9.58 17.94 -5.48
CA LEU A 203 -8.44 18.62 -4.82
C LEU A 203 -8.18 20.02 -5.38
N SER A 204 -8.18 20.18 -6.69
CA SER A 204 -7.94 21.49 -7.33
C SER A 204 -9.07 22.48 -7.04
N GLU A 205 -10.32 22.03 -7.09
CA GLU A 205 -11.49 22.85 -6.82
C GLU A 205 -11.53 23.32 -5.36
N VAL A 206 -11.23 22.43 -4.41
CA VAL A 206 -11.14 22.77 -2.97
C VAL A 206 -9.98 23.76 -2.74
N ARG A 207 -8.84 23.57 -3.39
CA ARG A 207 -7.70 24.50 -3.31
C ARG A 207 -8.09 25.91 -3.76
N GLU A 208 -8.74 26.03 -4.90
CA GLU A 208 -9.20 27.33 -5.44
C GLU A 208 -10.26 27.95 -4.53
N MET A 209 -11.19 27.16 -4.05
CA MET A 209 -12.26 27.58 -3.16
C MET A 209 -11.72 28.16 -1.83
N LEU A 210 -10.76 27.49 -1.20
CA LEU A 210 -10.12 27.96 0.02
C LEU A 210 -9.29 29.22 -0.23
N ARG A 211 -8.53 29.26 -1.32
CA ARG A 211 -7.73 30.44 -1.70
C ARG A 211 -8.63 31.68 -1.93
N ALA A 212 -9.79 31.51 -2.55
CA ALA A 212 -10.76 32.59 -2.75
C ALA A 212 -11.32 33.14 -1.41
N ARG A 213 -11.16 32.40 -0.32
CA ARG A 213 -11.59 32.78 1.05
C ARG A 213 -10.41 33.16 1.95
N GLY A 214 -9.20 33.34 1.40
CA GLY A 214 -8.02 33.76 2.14
C GLY A 214 -7.31 32.64 2.90
N ALA A 215 -7.65 31.35 2.65
CA ALA A 215 -7.01 30.19 3.26
C ALA A 215 -6.16 29.42 2.25
N ASP A 216 -5.03 28.87 2.68
CA ASP A 216 -4.15 28.05 1.84
C ASP A 216 -4.13 26.59 2.32
N ILE A 217 -4.61 25.69 1.48
CA ILE A 217 -4.60 24.26 1.79
C ILE A 217 -3.18 23.71 1.94
N THR A 218 -2.16 24.33 1.32
CA THR A 218 -0.77 23.86 1.39
C THR A 218 -0.22 23.94 2.82
N ALA A 219 -0.72 24.86 3.64
CA ALA A 219 -0.35 24.90 5.06
C ALA A 219 -0.67 23.58 5.80
N MET A 220 -1.63 22.78 5.30
CA MET A 220 -1.94 21.47 5.87
C MET A 220 -0.86 20.42 5.62
N GLU A 221 0.15 20.72 4.80
CA GLU A 221 1.31 19.84 4.62
C GLU A 221 2.17 19.73 5.89
N ASP A 222 2.02 20.65 6.82
CA ASP A 222 2.67 20.60 8.13
C ASP A 222 1.92 19.76 9.17
N ILE A 223 0.70 19.33 8.87
CA ILE A 223 -0.03 18.37 9.71
C ILE A 223 0.66 17.01 9.63
N GLU A 224 0.80 16.35 10.76
CA GLU A 224 1.48 15.07 10.88
C GLU A 224 0.75 13.94 10.16
N ASP A 225 1.52 12.99 9.63
CA ASP A 225 0.97 11.77 9.05
C ASP A 225 0.37 10.87 10.14
N GLU A 226 -0.65 10.11 9.81
CA GLU A 226 -1.10 8.98 10.62
C GLU A 226 -0.06 7.84 10.51
N ALA A 227 0.94 7.88 11.40
CA ALA A 227 2.12 7.01 11.35
C ALA A 227 1.86 5.63 11.99
N LEU A 228 0.84 4.92 11.48
CA LEU A 228 0.42 3.58 11.96
C LEU A 228 1.22 2.44 11.31
N GLY A 229 2.37 2.74 10.75
CA GLY A 229 3.28 1.78 10.12
C GLY A 229 4.72 2.28 10.06
N ASN A 230 5.65 1.35 9.93
CA ASN A 230 7.09 1.65 9.93
C ASN A 230 7.68 1.81 8.52
N GLY A 231 7.21 1.00 7.54
CA GLY A 231 7.87 0.97 6.24
C GLY A 231 7.07 0.23 5.17
N GLY A 232 7.78 -0.59 4.39
CA GLY A 232 7.24 -1.27 3.21
C GLY A 232 6.01 -2.10 3.48
N LEU A 233 5.98 -2.86 4.56
CA LEU A 233 4.85 -3.73 4.94
C LEU A 233 3.56 -2.94 5.17
N GLY A 234 3.62 -1.89 6.01
CA GLY A 234 2.47 -1.05 6.32
C GLY A 234 2.02 -0.19 5.14
N ARG A 235 2.98 0.31 4.31
CA ARG A 235 2.62 1.06 3.11
C ARG A 235 2.01 0.18 2.03
N LEU A 236 2.47 -1.07 1.88
CA LEU A 236 1.86 -2.04 0.97
C LEU A 236 0.41 -2.32 1.34
N ALA A 237 0.13 -2.56 2.64
CA ALA A 237 -1.23 -2.74 3.14
C ALA A 237 -2.14 -1.55 2.78
N ALA A 238 -1.65 -0.32 2.96
CA ALA A 238 -2.38 0.90 2.58
C ALA A 238 -2.60 1.00 1.05
N CYS A 239 -1.61 0.66 0.22
CA CYS A 239 -1.74 0.62 -1.23
C CYS A 239 -2.78 -0.43 -1.68
N PHE A 240 -2.83 -1.58 -1.03
CA PHE A 240 -3.80 -2.62 -1.35
C PHE A 240 -5.24 -2.20 -1.04
N LEU A 241 -5.47 -1.50 0.07
CA LEU A 241 -6.79 -0.97 0.39
C LEU A 241 -7.22 0.11 -0.62
N ASP A 242 -6.33 1.03 -0.99
CA ASP A 242 -6.57 2.05 -2.04
C ASP A 242 -6.96 1.40 -3.38
N SER A 243 -6.18 0.41 -3.81
CA SER A 243 -6.43 -0.32 -5.06
C SER A 243 -7.72 -1.13 -5.01
N ALA A 244 -8.02 -1.79 -3.89
CA ALA A 244 -9.26 -2.55 -3.72
C ALA A 244 -10.49 -1.63 -3.79
N ALA A 245 -10.44 -0.47 -3.11
CA ALA A 245 -11.51 0.52 -3.17
C ALA A 245 -11.70 1.04 -4.60
N THR A 246 -10.61 1.36 -5.31
CA THR A 246 -10.64 1.86 -6.69
C THR A 246 -11.23 0.85 -7.67
N HIS A 247 -10.98 -0.45 -7.47
CA HIS A 247 -11.43 -1.51 -8.39
C HIS A 247 -12.68 -2.27 -7.91
N ASN A 248 -13.43 -1.72 -6.97
CA ASN A 248 -14.67 -2.31 -6.44
C ASN A 248 -14.48 -3.73 -5.89
N ILE A 249 -13.34 -4.00 -5.27
CA ILE A 249 -13.03 -5.27 -4.61
C ILE A 249 -13.48 -5.19 -3.15
N PRO A 250 -14.27 -6.15 -2.64
CA PRO A 250 -14.77 -6.15 -1.27
C PRO A 250 -13.67 -6.57 -0.29
N LEU A 251 -12.82 -5.62 0.10
CA LEU A 251 -11.70 -5.77 1.02
C LEU A 251 -11.84 -4.81 2.20
N ASP A 252 -11.75 -5.32 3.42
CA ASP A 252 -11.60 -4.53 4.64
C ASP A 252 -10.21 -4.77 5.26
N GLY A 253 -9.59 -3.69 5.76
CA GLY A 253 -8.36 -3.77 6.55
C GLY A 253 -8.65 -3.89 8.05
N TYR A 254 -7.84 -4.68 8.76
CA TYR A 254 -7.86 -4.79 10.22
C TYR A 254 -6.47 -4.55 10.78
N GLY A 255 -6.34 -3.60 11.68
CA GLY A 255 -5.08 -3.18 12.29
C GLY A 255 -5.22 -2.69 13.72
N LEU A 256 -4.16 -2.09 14.25
CA LEU A 256 -4.13 -1.48 15.58
C LEU A 256 -4.09 0.05 15.46
N ARG A 257 -4.86 0.72 16.32
CA ARG A 257 -4.83 2.17 16.47
C ARG A 257 -3.82 2.54 17.55
N TYR A 258 -2.56 2.64 17.13
CA TYR A 258 -1.50 3.04 18.04
C TYR A 258 -1.70 4.49 18.50
N LYS A 259 -1.57 4.72 19.80
CA LYS A 259 -1.61 6.08 20.37
C LYS A 259 -0.45 6.93 19.87
N PHE A 260 0.73 6.33 19.83
CA PHE A 260 1.93 6.88 19.23
C PHE A 260 2.37 5.94 18.11
N GLY A 261 2.49 6.46 16.91
CA GLY A 261 2.96 5.70 15.75
C GLY A 261 4.46 5.38 15.84
N LEU A 262 5.11 5.25 14.70
CA LEU A 262 6.56 5.20 14.67
C LEU A 262 7.11 6.53 15.16
N PHE A 263 8.04 6.48 16.14
CA PHE A 263 8.60 7.65 16.80
C PHE A 263 9.00 8.77 15.82
N LYS A 264 8.91 10.02 16.28
CA LYS A 264 9.57 11.15 15.63
C LYS A 264 11.06 11.07 15.86
N GLN A 265 11.82 11.23 14.78
CA GLN A 265 13.26 11.25 14.84
C GLN A 265 13.77 12.69 14.88
N SER A 266 14.63 13.00 15.81
CA SER A 266 15.53 14.16 15.78
C SER A 266 16.97 13.70 15.83
N LEU A 267 17.90 14.58 15.43
CA LEU A 267 19.33 14.34 15.53
C LEU A 267 19.92 15.25 16.61
N GLU A 268 20.59 14.63 17.58
CA GLU A 268 21.35 15.34 18.60
C GLU A 268 22.81 14.89 18.54
N ASN A 269 23.72 15.81 18.27
CA ASN A 269 25.14 15.51 18.01
C ASN A 269 25.33 14.46 16.91
N GLY A 270 24.44 14.42 15.90
CA GLY A 270 24.45 13.45 14.82
C GLY A 270 23.88 12.08 15.14
N TYR A 271 23.51 11.81 16.40
CA TYR A 271 22.81 10.57 16.79
C TYR A 271 21.31 10.71 16.68
N GLN A 272 20.64 9.63 16.32
CA GLN A 272 19.18 9.54 16.38
C GLN A 272 18.67 9.59 17.82
N VAL A 273 17.70 10.47 18.04
CA VAL A 273 16.92 10.55 19.27
C VAL A 273 15.44 10.33 18.93
N GLU A 274 14.77 9.48 19.69
CA GLU A 274 13.37 9.14 19.51
C GLU A 274 12.49 10.02 20.39
N LYS A 275 11.45 10.61 19.79
CA LYS A 275 10.40 11.38 20.45
C LYS A 275 9.04 10.76 20.16
N ALA A 276 8.09 10.94 21.06
CA ALA A 276 6.72 10.45 20.83
C ALA A 276 6.09 11.12 19.61
N ASP A 277 5.50 10.30 18.72
CA ASP A 277 4.71 10.78 17.60
C ASP A 277 3.25 10.82 18.01
N ASP A 278 2.84 11.93 18.61
CA ASP A 278 1.48 12.17 19.10
C ASP A 278 0.57 12.69 17.97
N TRP A 279 0.37 11.86 16.96
CA TRP A 279 -0.40 12.21 15.75
C TRP A 279 -1.87 12.57 16.05
N GLN A 280 -2.40 12.10 17.18
CA GLN A 280 -3.79 12.35 17.58
C GLN A 280 -3.96 13.63 18.42
N ARG A 281 -2.89 14.34 18.74
CA ARG A 281 -2.89 15.48 19.65
C ARG A 281 -3.92 16.56 19.30
N PHE A 282 -4.15 16.77 18.03
CA PHE A 282 -5.05 17.81 17.53
C PHE A 282 -6.35 17.25 16.94
N GLY A 283 -6.66 15.98 17.25
CA GLY A 283 -7.84 15.27 16.76
C GLY A 283 -7.52 14.27 15.65
N ASP A 284 -8.48 13.42 15.40
CA ASP A 284 -8.45 12.42 14.34
C ASP A 284 -9.80 12.46 13.59
N PRO A 285 -9.97 13.42 12.66
CA PRO A 285 -11.24 13.63 11.98
C PRO A 285 -11.60 12.52 10.99
N TRP A 286 -10.62 11.68 10.60
CA TRP A 286 -10.82 10.60 9.63
C TRP A 286 -11.29 9.29 10.28
N SER A 287 -11.23 9.14 11.59
CA SER A 287 -11.71 7.95 12.28
C SER A 287 -13.10 8.13 12.87
N ARG A 288 -13.86 7.04 12.90
CA ARG A 288 -15.17 6.97 13.56
C ARG A 288 -15.18 5.84 14.58
N ARG A 289 -15.25 6.20 15.87
CA ARG A 289 -15.41 5.26 16.98
C ARG A 289 -16.71 4.49 16.83
N ARG A 290 -16.68 3.19 17.08
CA ARG A 290 -17.83 2.29 16.90
C ARG A 290 -18.14 1.55 18.22
N ASP A 291 -18.80 2.23 19.14
CA ASP A 291 -19.19 1.64 20.44
C ASP A 291 -20.14 0.45 20.29
N ASP A 292 -20.93 0.41 19.21
CA ASP A 292 -21.80 -0.70 18.86
C ASP A 292 -21.04 -1.97 18.39
N ARG A 293 -19.71 -1.92 18.34
CA ARG A 293 -18.84 -2.97 17.81
C ARG A 293 -17.69 -3.35 18.74
N ILE A 294 -17.73 -2.88 19.98
CA ILE A 294 -16.74 -3.26 21.00
C ILE A 294 -16.81 -4.77 21.24
N VAL A 295 -15.67 -5.38 21.39
CA VAL A 295 -15.53 -6.77 21.83
C VAL A 295 -14.55 -6.86 23.01
N THR A 296 -14.68 -7.91 23.83
CA THR A 296 -13.76 -8.16 24.93
C THR A 296 -12.68 -9.15 24.48
N VAL A 297 -11.42 -8.81 24.72
CA VAL A 297 -10.28 -9.72 24.54
C VAL A 297 -9.80 -10.20 25.90
N GLU A 298 -9.68 -11.52 26.05
CA GLU A 298 -9.33 -12.16 27.30
C GLU A 298 -7.91 -12.73 27.24
N PHE A 299 -7.03 -12.19 28.08
CA PHE A 299 -5.69 -12.72 28.32
C PHE A 299 -5.70 -13.60 29.58
N ALA A 300 -4.60 -14.30 29.84
CA ALA A 300 -4.47 -15.10 31.06
C ALA A 300 -4.57 -14.29 32.36
N ASP A 301 -4.11 -13.04 32.31
CA ASP A 301 -3.96 -12.15 33.46
C ASP A 301 -4.95 -10.98 33.48
N GLN A 302 -5.66 -10.68 32.37
CA GLN A 302 -6.57 -9.53 32.30
C GLN A 302 -7.59 -9.68 31.18
N LYS A 303 -8.67 -8.90 31.26
CA LYS A 303 -9.64 -8.69 30.18
C LYS A 303 -9.61 -7.23 29.77
N VAL A 304 -9.67 -6.99 28.46
CA VAL A 304 -9.62 -5.64 27.91
C VAL A 304 -10.73 -5.42 26.88
N LEU A 305 -11.16 -4.19 26.71
CA LEU A 305 -12.07 -3.82 25.65
C LEU A 305 -11.26 -3.53 24.38
N ALA A 306 -11.63 -4.16 23.28
CA ALA A 306 -11.15 -3.80 21.97
C ALA A 306 -12.20 -2.89 21.30
N VAL A 307 -11.86 -1.62 21.19
CA VAL A 307 -12.71 -0.56 20.67
C VAL A 307 -12.32 -0.26 19.23
N PRO A 308 -13.23 -0.48 18.25
CA PRO A 308 -12.89 -0.25 16.86
C PRO A 308 -13.11 1.20 16.44
N TYR A 309 -12.17 1.70 15.65
CA TYR A 309 -12.22 2.95 14.92
C TYR A 309 -12.19 2.65 13.43
N ASP A 310 -13.22 3.06 12.70
CA ASP A 310 -13.34 2.85 11.27
C ASP A 310 -12.85 4.08 10.51
N MET A 311 -11.93 3.89 9.55
CA MET A 311 -11.44 4.91 8.62
C MET A 311 -11.91 4.59 7.20
N PRO A 312 -12.41 5.57 6.41
CA PRO A 312 -12.78 5.35 5.01
C PRO A 312 -11.54 5.27 4.13
N ILE A 313 -11.53 4.33 3.22
CA ILE A 313 -10.56 4.24 2.14
C ILE A 313 -11.27 4.60 0.84
N VAL A 314 -11.00 5.78 0.34
CA VAL A 314 -11.69 6.35 -0.81
C VAL A 314 -11.13 5.80 -2.11
N GLY A 315 -11.96 5.15 -2.92
CA GLY A 315 -11.57 4.70 -4.24
C GLY A 315 -11.45 5.85 -5.24
N TYR A 316 -10.49 5.77 -6.17
CA TYR A 316 -10.25 6.81 -7.15
C TYR A 316 -11.38 6.88 -8.19
N ARG A 317 -12.06 8.03 -8.25
CA ARG A 317 -13.17 8.30 -9.16
C ARG A 317 -14.25 7.18 -9.17
N THR A 318 -14.52 6.59 -8.00
CA THR A 318 -15.56 5.59 -7.81
C THR A 318 -16.35 5.90 -6.54
N ARG A 319 -17.57 5.35 -6.43
CA ARG A 319 -18.39 5.45 -5.22
C ARG A 319 -18.01 4.44 -4.15
N ASN A 320 -17.14 3.48 -4.49
CA ASN A 320 -16.72 2.45 -3.55
C ASN A 320 -15.78 3.01 -2.50
N ILE A 321 -16.14 2.82 -1.24
CA ILE A 321 -15.33 3.24 -0.08
C ILE A 321 -15.09 1.99 0.77
N GLY A 322 -13.81 1.59 0.83
CA GLY A 322 -13.35 0.53 1.71
C GLY A 322 -13.34 0.97 3.17
N THR A 323 -13.12 0.02 4.06
CA THR A 323 -13.02 0.30 5.50
C THR A 323 -11.69 -0.23 6.04
N LEU A 324 -10.93 0.63 6.69
CA LEU A 324 -9.84 0.24 7.59
C LEU A 324 -10.35 0.31 9.02
N ARG A 325 -10.44 -0.84 9.69
CA ARG A 325 -10.81 -0.96 11.10
C ARG A 325 -9.57 -1.07 11.96
N LEU A 326 -9.39 -0.13 12.86
CA LEU A 326 -8.28 -0.06 13.79
C LEU A 326 -8.77 -0.31 15.21
N TRP A 327 -8.15 -1.25 15.90
CA TRP A 327 -8.49 -1.62 17.25
C TRP A 327 -7.66 -0.83 18.28
N GLN A 328 -8.32 -0.21 19.24
CA GLN A 328 -7.71 0.44 20.40
C GLN A 328 -8.07 -0.34 21.66
N SER A 329 -7.09 -0.60 22.50
CA SER A 329 -7.31 -1.23 23.80
C SER A 329 -7.76 -0.20 24.82
N GLU A 330 -8.87 -0.50 25.51
CA GLU A 330 -9.40 0.32 26.58
C GLU A 330 -9.69 -0.55 27.82
N PRO A 331 -9.50 -0.02 29.05
CA PRO A 331 -9.78 -0.75 30.28
C PRO A 331 -11.29 -0.92 30.49
N ILE A 332 -11.67 -1.96 31.22
CA ILE A 332 -13.07 -2.13 31.67
C ILE A 332 -13.38 -1.09 32.75
N GLU A 333 -12.44 -0.89 33.66
CA GLU A 333 -12.49 0.15 34.68
C GLU A 333 -11.32 1.11 34.49
N GLU A 334 -11.60 2.36 34.20
CA GLU A 334 -10.56 3.37 33.88
C GLU A 334 -9.81 3.85 35.12
N PHE A 335 -10.42 3.76 36.30
CA PHE A 335 -9.96 4.50 37.48
C PHE A 335 -10.43 3.88 38.79
N ASP A 336 -9.49 3.48 39.65
CA ASP A 336 -9.82 3.06 41.01
C ASP A 336 -9.93 4.29 41.94
N PHE A 337 -11.19 4.72 42.16
CA PHE A 337 -11.49 5.90 42.99
C PHE A 337 -11.02 5.70 44.43
N ARG A 338 -11.05 4.48 44.98
CA ARG A 338 -10.63 4.21 46.36
C ARG A 338 -9.11 4.42 46.48
N LEU A 339 -8.31 3.84 45.61
CA LEU A 339 -6.86 4.05 45.62
C LEU A 339 -6.49 5.52 45.43
N PHE A 340 -7.21 6.23 44.55
CA PHE A 340 -6.99 7.66 44.39
C PHE A 340 -7.30 8.46 45.68
N ASN A 341 -8.42 8.15 46.35
CA ASN A 341 -8.78 8.79 47.59
C ASN A 341 -7.80 8.47 48.72
N ASP A 342 -7.18 7.28 48.69
CA ASP A 342 -6.11 6.86 49.58
C ASP A 342 -4.74 7.47 49.24
N GLN A 343 -4.68 8.38 48.25
CA GLN A 343 -3.49 9.09 47.76
C GLN A 343 -2.51 8.16 47.01
N GLU A 344 -2.90 6.96 46.63
CA GLU A 344 -2.15 6.00 45.81
C GLU A 344 -2.35 6.28 44.31
N TYR A 345 -2.04 7.51 43.86
CA TYR A 345 -2.37 8.01 42.52
C TYR A 345 -1.84 7.17 41.40
N ALA A 346 -0.60 6.65 41.52
CA ALA A 346 -0.01 5.81 40.49
C ALA A 346 -0.68 4.43 40.42
N LEU A 347 -1.13 3.87 41.54
CA LEU A 347 -1.84 2.59 41.59
C LEU A 347 -3.27 2.73 41.08
N ALA A 348 -3.92 3.88 41.30
CA ALA A 348 -5.29 4.15 40.84
C ALA A 348 -5.45 4.08 39.33
N VAL A 349 -4.38 4.29 38.55
CA VAL A 349 -4.36 4.24 37.07
C VAL A 349 -3.51 3.09 36.51
N ARG A 350 -3.01 2.19 37.37
CA ARG A 350 -2.09 1.12 36.96
C ARG A 350 -2.73 0.17 35.93
N GLU A 351 -3.97 -0.24 36.19
CA GLU A 351 -4.70 -1.13 35.26
C GLU A 351 -4.93 -0.45 33.92
N LYS A 352 -5.42 0.80 33.93
CA LYS A 352 -5.57 1.61 32.73
C LYS A 352 -4.28 1.67 31.92
N ASN A 353 -3.15 1.99 32.56
CA ASN A 353 -1.86 2.07 31.88
C ASN A 353 -1.44 0.72 31.28
N SER A 354 -1.61 -0.37 32.01
CA SER A 354 -1.28 -1.72 31.53
C SER A 354 -2.11 -2.14 30.31
N VAL A 355 -3.38 -1.73 30.26
CA VAL A 355 -4.27 -2.01 29.13
C VAL A 355 -3.92 -1.12 27.94
N GLU A 356 -3.76 0.19 28.16
CA GLU A 356 -3.39 1.12 27.09
C GLU A 356 -2.04 0.80 26.45
N ASP A 357 -1.09 0.21 27.21
CA ASP A 357 0.22 -0.20 26.68
C ASP A 357 0.11 -1.17 25.50
N ILE A 358 -0.96 -1.97 25.42
CA ILE A 358 -1.18 -2.93 24.32
C ILE A 358 -1.23 -2.20 22.97
N THR A 359 -1.83 -1.01 22.90
CA THR A 359 -1.89 -0.22 21.67
C THR A 359 -1.19 1.13 21.78
N ARG A 360 -0.27 1.28 22.74
CA ARG A 360 0.40 2.56 22.98
C ARG A 360 1.42 2.91 21.91
N VAL A 361 2.29 1.96 21.54
CA VAL A 361 3.41 2.19 20.61
C VAL A 361 3.52 1.08 19.58
N LEU A 362 3.77 1.47 18.35
CA LEU A 362 4.14 0.55 17.26
C LEU A 362 5.54 -0.02 17.52
N TYR A 363 5.65 -1.35 17.58
CA TYR A 363 6.89 -2.08 17.84
C TYR A 363 7.60 -1.68 19.15
N PRO A 364 7.06 -2.06 20.31
CA PRO A 364 7.77 -1.88 21.58
C PRO A 364 9.09 -2.66 21.54
N ASN A 365 10.08 -2.19 22.29
CA ASN A 365 11.36 -2.89 22.44
C ASN A 365 11.13 -4.28 23.06
N ASP A 366 11.48 -5.35 22.34
CA ASP A 366 11.28 -6.75 22.72
C ASP A 366 12.56 -7.47 23.14
N SER A 367 13.59 -6.71 23.50
CA SER A 367 14.86 -7.26 24.02
C SER A 367 14.72 -7.94 25.39
N THR A 368 13.65 -7.68 26.12
CA THR A 368 13.38 -8.24 27.46
C THR A 368 12.14 -9.14 27.43
N TYR A 369 11.98 -9.96 28.47
CA TYR A 369 10.78 -10.79 28.66
C TYR A 369 9.49 -9.95 28.69
N ALA A 370 9.50 -8.81 29.37
CA ALA A 370 8.35 -7.92 29.44
C ALA A 370 8.00 -7.33 28.07
N GLY A 371 9.00 -6.92 27.29
CA GLY A 371 8.81 -6.40 25.94
C GLY A 371 8.28 -7.47 24.98
N LYS A 372 8.85 -8.68 25.01
CA LYS A 372 8.35 -9.83 24.23
C LYS A 372 6.89 -10.15 24.59
N ARG A 373 6.56 -10.14 25.87
CA ARG A 373 5.21 -10.39 26.35
C ARG A 373 4.22 -9.32 25.86
N LEU A 374 4.60 -8.05 25.88
CA LEU A 374 3.77 -6.94 25.37
C LEU A 374 3.54 -7.08 23.85
N ARG A 375 4.60 -7.42 23.08
CA ARG A 375 4.49 -7.64 21.66
C ARG A 375 3.54 -8.80 21.33
N LEU A 376 3.60 -9.91 22.07
CA LEU A 376 2.66 -11.00 21.90
C LEU A 376 1.23 -10.59 22.27
N LYS A 377 1.05 -9.78 23.34
CA LYS A 377 -0.27 -9.20 23.67
C LYS A 377 -0.83 -8.35 22.53
N GLN A 378 -0.02 -7.52 21.87
CA GLN A 378 -0.45 -6.75 20.70
C GLN A 378 -0.96 -7.65 19.57
N GLN A 379 -0.21 -8.70 19.23
CA GLN A 379 -0.59 -9.64 18.16
C GLN A 379 -1.87 -10.40 18.48
N TYR A 380 -2.00 -10.89 19.70
CA TYR A 380 -3.23 -11.58 20.11
C TYR A 380 -4.42 -10.63 20.18
N PHE A 381 -4.25 -9.43 20.70
CA PHE A 381 -5.30 -8.41 20.76
C PHE A 381 -5.86 -8.11 19.35
N LEU A 382 -4.98 -7.82 18.37
CA LEU A 382 -5.36 -7.65 16.97
C LEU A 382 -6.14 -8.86 16.44
N SER A 383 -5.60 -10.05 16.66
CA SER A 383 -6.15 -11.31 16.13
C SER A 383 -7.51 -11.62 16.74
N SER A 384 -7.63 -11.57 18.06
CA SER A 384 -8.88 -11.92 18.76
C SER A 384 -9.99 -10.92 18.44
N ALA A 385 -9.72 -9.62 18.50
CA ALA A 385 -10.70 -8.59 18.18
C ALA A 385 -11.20 -8.74 16.73
N SER A 386 -10.28 -9.00 15.79
CA SER A 386 -10.62 -9.13 14.37
C SER A 386 -11.43 -10.39 14.10
N MET A 387 -11.03 -11.54 14.63
CA MET A 387 -11.76 -12.81 14.42
C MET A 387 -13.17 -12.78 15.05
N GLN A 388 -13.32 -12.21 16.25
CA GLN A 388 -14.63 -12.00 16.87
C GLN A 388 -15.54 -11.13 16.00
N ASP A 389 -15.02 -10.04 15.41
CA ASP A 389 -15.81 -9.17 14.52
C ASP A 389 -16.19 -9.88 13.22
N ILE A 390 -15.29 -10.64 12.61
CA ILE A 390 -15.55 -11.39 11.37
C ILE A 390 -16.63 -12.46 11.62
N ILE A 391 -16.54 -13.22 12.70
CA ILE A 391 -17.57 -14.19 13.10
C ILE A 391 -18.92 -13.49 13.33
N ARG A 392 -18.93 -12.37 14.07
CA ARG A 392 -20.16 -11.61 14.31
C ARG A 392 -20.79 -11.12 13.00
N ARG A 393 -19.98 -10.64 12.03
CA ARG A 393 -20.46 -10.22 10.71
C ARG A 393 -21.04 -11.39 9.93
N TYR A 394 -20.39 -12.53 9.96
CA TYR A 394 -20.89 -13.76 9.34
C TYR A 394 -22.22 -14.20 9.94
N LYS A 395 -22.33 -14.24 11.27
CA LYS A 395 -23.57 -14.58 12.00
C LYS A 395 -24.70 -13.61 11.65
N LYS A 396 -24.42 -12.31 11.50
CA LYS A 396 -25.42 -11.29 11.10
C LYS A 396 -26.03 -11.60 9.73
N VAL A 397 -25.25 -12.12 8.80
CA VAL A 397 -25.68 -12.35 7.40
C VAL A 397 -26.27 -13.76 7.24
N ARG A 398 -25.75 -14.76 7.97
CA ARG A 398 -26.07 -16.18 7.79
C ARG A 398 -26.79 -16.83 8.97
N GLY A 399 -26.81 -16.20 10.13
CA GLY A 399 -27.51 -16.71 11.30
C GLY A 399 -29.01 -16.56 11.15
N ALA A 400 -29.74 -17.59 11.58
CA ALA A 400 -31.20 -17.57 11.68
C ALA A 400 -31.62 -18.09 13.05
N ASN A 401 -32.51 -17.37 13.73
CA ASN A 401 -33.09 -17.78 15.01
C ASN A 401 -32.06 -18.16 16.12
N GLY A 402 -30.89 -17.47 16.13
CA GLY A 402 -29.86 -17.68 17.13
C GLY A 402 -28.87 -18.82 16.83
N ALA A 403 -29.12 -19.65 15.83
CA ALA A 403 -28.17 -20.67 15.35
C ALA A 403 -27.47 -20.18 14.06
N CYS A 404 -26.20 -20.56 13.88
CA CYS A 404 -25.43 -20.25 12.67
C CYS A 404 -24.71 -21.51 12.19
N ASP A 405 -24.89 -21.86 10.92
CA ASP A 405 -24.11 -22.89 10.27
C ASP A 405 -22.79 -22.28 9.77
N PHE A 406 -21.67 -22.77 10.29
CA PHE A 406 -20.33 -22.32 9.93
C PHE A 406 -19.72 -23.10 8.75
N SER A 407 -20.38 -24.12 8.20
CA SER A 407 -19.87 -24.89 7.05
C SER A 407 -19.61 -24.01 5.83
N GLY A 408 -20.38 -22.93 5.67
CA GLY A 408 -20.18 -21.92 4.61
C GLY A 408 -19.23 -20.77 4.97
N PHE A 409 -18.56 -20.79 6.13
CA PHE A 409 -17.76 -19.64 6.59
C PHE A 409 -16.63 -19.28 5.61
N ALA A 410 -15.83 -20.26 5.21
CA ALA A 410 -14.74 -20.07 4.25
C ALA A 410 -15.23 -19.63 2.86
N ALA A 411 -16.46 -19.99 2.47
CA ALA A 411 -17.06 -19.53 1.21
C ALA A 411 -17.46 -18.04 1.24
N HIS A 412 -17.53 -17.41 2.41
CA HIS A 412 -17.91 -16.00 2.59
C HIS A 412 -16.77 -15.12 3.08
N CYS A 413 -15.81 -15.68 3.78
CA CYS A 413 -14.75 -14.97 4.46
C CYS A 413 -13.38 -15.50 3.98
N ALA A 414 -12.55 -14.63 3.42
CA ALA A 414 -11.13 -14.90 3.19
C ALA A 414 -10.32 -13.98 4.13
N VAL A 415 -9.31 -14.53 4.80
CA VAL A 415 -8.45 -13.75 5.71
C VAL A 415 -7.01 -13.83 5.23
N GLN A 416 -6.43 -12.67 4.92
CA GLN A 416 -5.03 -12.57 4.53
C GLN A 416 -4.18 -12.18 5.73
N LEU A 417 -3.19 -12.99 6.04
CA LEU A 417 -2.18 -12.72 7.05
C LEU A 417 -1.01 -11.95 6.41
N ASN A 418 -0.82 -10.70 6.85
CA ASN A 418 0.28 -9.86 6.38
C ASN A 418 1.50 -10.07 7.27
N ASP A 419 2.41 -10.94 6.86
CA ASP A 419 3.52 -11.50 7.61
C ASP A 419 3.05 -12.43 8.77
N THR A 420 3.95 -12.77 9.69
CA THR A 420 3.68 -13.66 10.84
C THR A 420 2.97 -12.98 12.00
N HIS A 421 2.98 -11.65 12.07
CA HIS A 421 2.39 -10.89 13.16
C HIS A 421 0.93 -11.27 13.48
N PRO A 422 0.03 -11.47 12.49
CA PRO A 422 -1.34 -11.87 12.76
C PRO A 422 -1.56 -13.40 12.76
N THR A 423 -0.53 -14.24 12.75
CA THR A 423 -0.67 -15.70 12.64
C THR A 423 -1.43 -16.30 13.82
N VAL A 424 -1.41 -15.64 14.98
CA VAL A 424 -2.21 -16.02 16.16
C VAL A 424 -3.71 -16.01 15.85
N SER A 425 -4.16 -15.38 14.78
CA SER A 425 -5.55 -15.44 14.29
C SER A 425 -5.99 -16.87 13.93
N ILE A 426 -5.06 -17.74 13.52
CA ILE A 426 -5.36 -19.12 13.16
C ILE A 426 -5.90 -19.90 14.36
N PRO A 427 -5.13 -20.10 15.46
CA PRO A 427 -5.65 -20.82 16.62
C PRO A 427 -6.80 -20.06 17.29
N GLU A 428 -6.86 -18.75 17.19
CA GLU A 428 -7.97 -17.95 17.73
C GLU A 428 -9.28 -18.21 16.98
N LEU A 429 -9.28 -18.27 15.65
CA LEU A 429 -10.48 -18.62 14.89
C LEU A 429 -10.96 -20.02 15.26
N ILE A 430 -10.04 -21.00 15.35
CA ILE A 430 -10.39 -22.37 15.77
C ILE A 430 -11.03 -22.36 17.16
N ARG A 431 -10.43 -21.66 18.13
CA ARG A 431 -10.96 -21.53 19.49
C ARG A 431 -12.38 -20.94 19.50
N LEU A 432 -12.59 -19.87 18.74
CA LEU A 432 -13.88 -19.19 18.67
C LEU A 432 -14.95 -20.08 18.03
N LEU A 433 -14.61 -20.79 16.95
CA LEU A 433 -15.52 -21.76 16.32
C LEU A 433 -15.86 -22.94 17.26
N MET A 434 -14.90 -23.40 18.04
CA MET A 434 -15.15 -24.39 19.08
C MET A 434 -16.10 -23.88 20.16
N LEU A 435 -16.01 -22.61 20.54
CA LEU A 435 -16.96 -21.98 21.46
C LEU A 435 -18.37 -21.84 20.86
N GLU A 436 -18.49 -21.78 19.55
CA GLU A 436 -19.78 -21.83 18.83
C GLU A 436 -20.29 -23.29 18.68
N GLY A 437 -19.59 -24.29 19.22
CA GLY A 437 -20.03 -25.68 19.28
C GLY A 437 -19.43 -26.60 18.21
N LEU A 438 -18.45 -26.17 17.44
CA LEU A 438 -17.79 -27.04 16.46
C LEU A 438 -16.73 -27.94 17.15
N GLU A 439 -16.58 -29.16 16.64
CA GLU A 439 -15.44 -29.99 16.98
C GLU A 439 -14.15 -29.44 16.39
N PHE A 440 -13.01 -29.71 17.00
CA PHE A 440 -11.71 -29.21 16.60
C PHE A 440 -11.38 -29.43 15.11
N ASP A 441 -11.62 -30.63 14.59
CA ASP A 441 -11.30 -30.97 13.21
C ASP A 441 -12.12 -30.14 12.21
N ALA A 442 -13.40 -29.96 12.48
CA ALA A 442 -14.26 -29.09 11.65
C ALA A 442 -13.83 -27.63 11.72
N ALA A 443 -13.48 -27.14 12.92
CA ALA A 443 -12.99 -25.76 13.10
C ALA A 443 -11.62 -25.57 12.42
N PHE A 444 -10.74 -26.56 12.48
CA PHE A 444 -9.44 -26.55 11.80
C PHE A 444 -9.60 -26.51 10.27
N ASP A 445 -10.47 -27.33 9.69
CA ASP A 445 -10.70 -27.36 8.25
C ASP A 445 -11.25 -26.02 7.74
N ILE A 446 -12.19 -25.41 8.47
CA ILE A 446 -12.69 -24.06 8.17
C ILE A 446 -11.54 -23.02 8.22
N ALA A 447 -10.70 -23.09 9.25
CA ALA A 447 -9.57 -22.17 9.36
C ALA A 447 -8.59 -22.35 8.18
N ARG A 448 -8.27 -23.59 7.81
CA ARG A 448 -7.37 -23.91 6.70
C ARG A 448 -7.86 -23.38 5.35
N GLU A 449 -9.18 -23.35 5.13
CA GLU A 449 -9.81 -22.81 3.92
C GLU A 449 -9.99 -21.28 3.95
N THR A 450 -9.93 -20.69 5.15
CA THR A 450 -10.17 -19.24 5.34
C THR A 450 -8.90 -18.42 5.20
N PHE A 451 -7.76 -18.93 5.70
CA PHE A 451 -6.52 -18.16 5.76
C PHE A 451 -5.64 -18.31 4.53
N SER A 452 -4.97 -17.21 4.16
CA SER A 452 -3.82 -17.16 3.26
C SER A 452 -2.71 -16.34 3.90
N TYR A 453 -1.45 -16.68 3.62
CA TYR A 453 -0.28 -16.09 4.25
C TYR A 453 0.66 -15.46 3.23
N THR A 454 1.00 -14.19 3.44
CA THR A 454 2.07 -13.51 2.72
C THR A 454 3.31 -13.44 3.59
N ASN A 455 4.41 -14.02 3.11
CA ASN A 455 5.72 -13.87 3.74
C ASN A 455 6.45 -12.64 3.19
N HIS A 456 7.05 -11.85 4.07
CA HIS A 456 7.83 -10.66 3.72
C HIS A 456 9.32 -10.78 4.10
N THR A 457 9.74 -11.91 4.64
CA THR A 457 11.06 -12.11 5.25
C THR A 457 11.79 -13.26 4.58
N ILE A 458 13.02 -13.02 4.09
CA ILE A 458 13.90 -14.06 3.53
C ILE A 458 14.76 -14.68 4.63
N MET A 459 15.28 -13.86 5.55
CA MET A 459 16.23 -14.28 6.56
C MET A 459 15.56 -15.21 7.56
N SER A 460 16.00 -16.46 7.63
CA SER A 460 15.43 -17.49 8.49
C SER A 460 15.51 -17.16 9.99
N GLU A 461 16.52 -16.42 10.40
CA GLU A 461 16.71 -15.93 11.77
C GLU A 461 15.67 -14.85 12.15
N ALA A 462 15.12 -14.15 11.19
CA ALA A 462 14.08 -13.12 11.40
C ALA A 462 12.66 -13.69 11.39
N LEU A 463 12.48 -15.00 11.10
CA LEU A 463 11.19 -15.66 11.22
C LEU A 463 10.78 -15.75 12.70
N GLU A 464 9.60 -15.24 13.00
CA GLU A 464 9.11 -15.06 14.36
C GLU A 464 8.92 -16.39 15.09
N LYS A 465 9.39 -16.43 16.33
CA LYS A 465 9.32 -17.59 17.23
C LYS A 465 8.91 -17.12 18.61
N TRP A 466 8.13 -17.93 19.32
CA TRP A 466 7.74 -17.68 20.70
C TRP A 466 8.07 -18.89 21.58
N GLU A 467 8.74 -18.65 22.70
CA GLU A 467 8.88 -19.67 23.74
C GLU A 467 7.50 -20.09 24.23
N LEU A 468 7.24 -21.38 24.31
CA LEU A 468 5.91 -21.92 24.68
C LEU A 468 5.47 -21.47 26.07
N GLU A 469 6.39 -21.35 27.02
CA GLU A 469 6.11 -20.85 28.36
C GLU A 469 5.65 -19.38 28.33
N LEU A 470 6.38 -18.51 27.62
CA LEU A 470 5.99 -17.11 27.42
C LEU A 470 4.63 -17.02 26.73
N PHE A 471 4.41 -17.81 25.68
CA PHE A 471 3.15 -17.83 24.96
C PHE A 471 1.98 -18.21 25.87
N ASN A 472 2.13 -19.28 26.64
CA ASN A 472 1.13 -19.76 27.59
C ASN A 472 0.91 -18.77 28.77
N SER A 473 1.91 -17.94 29.11
CA SER A 473 1.72 -16.89 30.12
C SER A 473 0.77 -15.78 29.67
N VAL A 474 0.51 -15.70 28.35
CA VAL A 474 -0.39 -14.70 27.76
C VAL A 474 -1.71 -15.33 27.32
N VAL A 475 -1.67 -16.46 26.62
CA VAL A 475 -2.84 -17.08 25.97
C VAL A 475 -2.78 -18.63 26.03
N PRO A 476 -2.89 -19.25 27.19
CA PRO A 476 -2.68 -20.69 27.39
C PRO A 476 -3.60 -21.58 26.53
N LYS A 477 -4.86 -21.15 26.34
CA LYS A 477 -5.83 -21.90 25.52
C LYS A 477 -5.42 -22.01 24.06
N LEU A 478 -4.67 -21.04 23.55
CA LEU A 478 -4.15 -21.09 22.17
C LEU A 478 -2.91 -21.97 22.07
N GLY A 479 -2.07 -22.03 23.11
CA GLY A 479 -0.96 -22.95 23.17
C GLY A 479 -1.43 -24.41 23.05
N GLU A 480 -2.50 -24.77 23.75
CA GLU A 480 -3.12 -26.13 23.65
C GLU A 480 -3.61 -26.42 22.22
N ILE A 481 -4.27 -25.44 21.57
CA ILE A 481 -4.74 -25.58 20.19
C ILE A 481 -3.56 -25.71 19.23
N ILE A 482 -2.49 -24.95 19.39
CA ILE A 482 -1.29 -25.04 18.55
C ILE A 482 -0.63 -26.41 18.70
N CYS A 483 -0.57 -26.97 19.92
CA CYS A 483 -0.08 -28.34 20.12
C CYS A 483 -0.95 -29.37 19.37
N ARG A 484 -2.28 -29.26 19.44
CA ARG A 484 -3.18 -30.11 18.66
C ARG A 484 -2.99 -29.96 17.14
N ILE A 485 -2.76 -28.74 16.65
CA ILE A 485 -2.44 -28.49 15.23
C ILE A 485 -1.12 -29.18 14.86
N ASN A 486 -0.11 -29.14 15.74
CA ASN A 486 1.17 -29.80 15.54
C ASN A 486 1.04 -31.31 15.49
N ASP A 487 0.21 -31.91 16.36
CA ASP A 487 -0.09 -33.36 16.37
C ASP A 487 -0.77 -33.77 15.05
N LYS A 488 -1.73 -32.98 14.56
CA LYS A 488 -2.40 -33.23 13.28
C LYS A 488 -1.41 -33.14 12.11
N LEU A 489 -0.52 -32.17 12.10
CA LEU A 489 0.58 -32.05 11.12
C LEU A 489 1.42 -33.33 11.14
N ASN A 490 1.85 -33.79 12.32
CA ASN A 490 2.64 -35.00 12.46
C ASN A 490 1.94 -36.23 11.89
N ALA A 491 0.63 -36.40 12.15
CA ALA A 491 -0.16 -37.49 11.61
C ALA A 491 -0.23 -37.40 10.06
N GLU A 492 -0.52 -36.22 9.50
CA GLU A 492 -0.56 -36.03 8.04
C GLU A 492 0.80 -36.32 7.38
N LEU A 493 1.90 -35.80 7.94
CA LEU A 493 3.25 -36.05 7.41
C LEU A 493 3.68 -37.54 7.45
N ARG A 494 3.29 -38.25 8.51
CA ARG A 494 3.51 -39.71 8.61
C ARG A 494 2.72 -40.44 7.53
N ALA A 495 1.44 -40.10 7.37
CA ALA A 495 0.58 -40.71 6.36
C ALA A 495 1.10 -40.43 4.92
N ALA A 496 1.71 -39.27 4.70
CA ALA A 496 2.37 -38.89 3.45
C ALA A 496 3.75 -39.53 3.23
N GLY A 497 4.25 -40.35 4.16
CA GLY A 497 5.52 -41.06 4.05
C GLY A 497 6.76 -40.18 4.28
N VAL A 498 6.61 -39.01 4.87
CA VAL A 498 7.73 -38.09 5.15
C VAL A 498 8.63 -38.69 6.24
N ASN A 499 9.92 -38.78 6.03
CA ASN A 499 10.88 -39.36 6.96
C ASN A 499 10.96 -38.54 8.29
N GLU A 500 11.51 -39.18 9.33
CA GLU A 500 11.55 -38.60 10.67
C GLU A 500 12.34 -37.31 10.78
N GLU A 501 13.53 -37.27 10.17
CA GLU A 501 14.40 -36.10 10.18
C GLU A 501 13.71 -34.86 9.57
N ARG A 502 13.06 -35.06 8.44
CA ARG A 502 12.29 -34.01 7.76
C ARG A 502 11.08 -33.58 8.57
N ARG A 503 10.32 -34.55 9.16
CA ARG A 503 9.23 -34.22 10.05
C ARG A 503 9.67 -33.37 11.24
N ALA A 504 10.84 -33.69 11.82
CA ALA A 504 11.42 -32.90 12.91
C ALA A 504 11.67 -31.41 12.49
N ARG A 505 12.20 -31.17 11.29
CA ARG A 505 12.39 -29.80 10.76
C ARG A 505 11.07 -29.05 10.49
N MET A 506 9.99 -29.78 10.24
CA MET A 506 8.69 -29.20 9.93
C MET A 506 7.80 -28.95 11.16
N GLN A 507 8.21 -29.36 12.37
CA GLN A 507 7.41 -29.17 13.58
C GLN A 507 7.07 -27.71 13.81
N ILE A 508 5.79 -27.42 14.09
CA ILE A 508 5.33 -26.10 14.51
C ILE A 508 5.82 -25.80 15.93
N VAL A 509 5.74 -26.81 16.81
CA VAL A 509 6.28 -26.74 18.16
C VAL A 509 7.51 -27.65 18.23
N ALA A 510 8.68 -27.06 18.39
CA ALA A 510 9.96 -27.76 18.53
C ALA A 510 10.81 -27.07 19.59
N ASP A 511 11.54 -27.84 20.39
CA ASP A 511 12.45 -27.33 21.44
C ASP A 511 11.81 -26.26 22.32
N ASN A 512 10.59 -26.54 22.81
CA ASN A 512 9.78 -25.63 23.62
C ASN A 512 9.48 -24.28 22.95
N THR A 513 9.52 -24.23 21.62
CA THR A 513 9.36 -23.00 20.83
C THR A 513 8.30 -23.20 19.76
N ILE A 514 7.42 -22.20 19.61
CA ILE A 514 6.40 -22.13 18.56
C ILE A 514 6.99 -21.36 17.35
N HIS A 515 6.99 -21.97 16.18
CA HIS A 515 7.44 -21.37 14.92
C HIS A 515 6.24 -20.82 14.15
N MET A 516 6.04 -19.50 14.21
CA MET A 516 4.84 -18.87 13.67
C MET A 516 4.70 -19.01 12.15
N ALA A 517 5.80 -18.89 11.41
CA ALA A 517 5.78 -19.09 9.96
C ALA A 517 5.38 -20.52 9.56
N ARG A 518 5.82 -21.54 10.31
CA ARG A 518 5.44 -22.95 10.06
C ARG A 518 3.94 -23.16 10.31
N LEU A 519 3.40 -22.55 11.36
CA LEU A 519 1.96 -22.55 11.64
C LEU A 519 1.19 -21.89 10.49
N ALA A 520 1.62 -20.71 10.03
CA ALA A 520 0.99 -20.00 8.93
C ALA A 520 1.01 -20.79 7.61
N VAL A 521 2.16 -21.40 7.26
CA VAL A 521 2.30 -22.23 6.05
C VAL A 521 1.40 -23.46 6.12
N TYR A 522 1.31 -24.13 7.28
CA TYR A 522 0.51 -25.35 7.41
C TYR A 522 -1.00 -25.09 7.30
N VAL A 523 -1.49 -24.06 7.96
CA VAL A 523 -2.95 -23.82 8.06
C VAL A 523 -3.46 -22.84 7.00
N SER A 524 -2.63 -22.32 6.11
CA SER A 524 -3.10 -21.47 5.02
C SER A 524 -3.38 -22.24 3.73
N THR A 525 -4.43 -21.85 3.01
CA THR A 525 -4.73 -22.36 1.66
C THR A 525 -3.60 -21.99 0.70
N TYR A 526 -3.16 -20.73 0.74
CA TYR A 526 -2.11 -20.19 -0.12
C TYR A 526 -1.03 -19.50 0.71
N VAL A 527 0.21 -19.63 0.23
CA VAL A 527 1.40 -18.97 0.77
C VAL A 527 2.06 -18.22 -0.37
N ASN A 528 2.28 -16.93 -0.26
CA ASN A 528 2.95 -16.21 -1.33
C ASN A 528 4.17 -15.43 -0.87
N GLY A 529 5.18 -15.40 -1.77
CA GLY A 529 6.25 -14.43 -1.74
C GLY A 529 5.83 -13.14 -2.45
N VAL A 530 6.67 -12.10 -2.36
CA VAL A 530 6.37 -10.72 -2.76
C VAL A 530 7.24 -10.18 -3.91
N ALA A 531 8.09 -11.03 -4.47
CA ALA A 531 8.83 -10.87 -5.72
C ALA A 531 9.15 -12.27 -6.24
N ARG A 532 9.48 -12.41 -7.53
CA ARG A 532 9.75 -13.73 -8.13
C ARG A 532 10.94 -14.42 -7.45
N ILE A 533 12.06 -13.72 -7.32
CA ILE A 533 13.25 -14.27 -6.65
C ILE A 533 12.97 -14.67 -5.18
N HIS A 534 12.22 -13.84 -4.47
CA HIS A 534 11.79 -14.14 -3.11
C HIS A 534 11.00 -15.45 -3.05
N THR A 535 10.03 -15.61 -3.94
CA THR A 535 9.21 -16.83 -3.99
C THR A 535 10.06 -18.07 -4.28
N GLU A 536 11.05 -17.97 -5.17
CA GLU A 536 11.97 -19.10 -5.44
C GLU A 536 12.87 -19.42 -4.23
N ILE A 537 13.32 -18.40 -3.50
CA ILE A 537 14.08 -18.63 -2.25
C ILE A 537 13.17 -19.31 -1.20
N LEU A 538 11.90 -18.88 -1.07
CA LEU A 538 10.97 -19.56 -0.17
C LEU A 538 10.78 -21.05 -0.53
N LYS A 539 10.66 -21.38 -1.81
CA LYS A 539 10.46 -22.76 -2.30
C LYS A 539 11.71 -23.62 -2.16
N ASN A 540 12.86 -23.07 -2.45
CA ASN A 540 14.09 -23.86 -2.61
C ASN A 540 14.97 -23.86 -1.36
N ASP A 541 14.75 -22.93 -0.42
CA ASP A 541 15.55 -22.77 0.80
C ASP A 541 14.66 -22.70 2.04
N VAL A 542 14.02 -21.53 2.31
CA VAL A 542 13.37 -21.22 3.59
C VAL A 542 12.26 -22.22 3.95
N PHE A 543 11.40 -22.59 2.99
CA PHE A 543 10.28 -23.52 3.16
C PHE A 543 10.38 -24.72 2.22
N ARG A 544 11.58 -25.13 1.86
CA ARG A 544 11.83 -26.25 0.94
C ARG A 544 11.06 -27.52 1.34
N ASP A 545 11.18 -27.96 2.60
CA ASP A 545 10.49 -29.16 3.07
C ASP A 545 8.97 -29.05 2.92
N TRP A 546 8.41 -27.83 3.12
CA TRP A 546 7.00 -27.55 2.98
C TRP A 546 6.56 -27.51 1.51
N TYR A 547 7.38 -26.90 0.64
CA TYR A 547 7.09 -26.82 -0.79
C TYR A 547 7.05 -28.21 -1.43
N GLU A 548 7.97 -29.10 -1.04
CA GLU A 548 7.98 -30.46 -1.57
C GLU A 548 6.75 -31.28 -1.14
N VAL A 549 6.14 -30.99 0.03
CA VAL A 549 4.93 -31.66 0.47
C VAL A 549 3.65 -30.98 -0.07
N TYR A 550 3.64 -29.65 -0.12
CA TYR A 550 2.48 -28.85 -0.49
C TYR A 550 2.77 -27.87 -1.65
N PRO A 551 3.24 -28.31 -2.81
CA PRO A 551 3.73 -27.42 -3.88
C PRO A 551 2.67 -26.43 -4.40
N ARG A 552 1.40 -26.83 -4.42
CA ARG A 552 0.28 -26.02 -4.95
C ARG A 552 -0.06 -24.79 -4.10
N ARG A 553 0.42 -24.74 -2.85
CA ARG A 553 0.15 -23.61 -1.95
C ARG A 553 1.01 -22.40 -2.26
N PHE A 554 2.23 -22.62 -2.78
CA PHE A 554 3.23 -21.56 -2.97
C PHE A 554 3.04 -20.82 -4.29
N GLN A 555 2.85 -19.51 -4.18
CA GLN A 555 2.61 -18.62 -5.30
C GLN A 555 3.48 -17.37 -5.21
N ASN A 556 3.69 -16.70 -6.34
CA ASN A 556 4.29 -15.37 -6.37
C ASN A 556 3.21 -14.31 -6.56
N LYS A 557 3.26 -13.25 -5.75
CA LYS A 557 2.48 -12.02 -5.94
C LYS A 557 3.45 -10.85 -5.80
N THR A 558 4.11 -10.50 -6.90
CA THR A 558 5.03 -9.36 -6.92
C THR A 558 4.33 -8.11 -6.40
N ASN A 559 4.96 -7.42 -5.45
CA ASN A 559 4.43 -6.21 -4.86
C ASN A 559 4.14 -5.12 -5.90
N GLY A 560 3.38 -4.15 -5.49
CA GLY A 560 3.08 -2.97 -6.28
C GLY A 560 2.78 -1.76 -5.39
N ILE A 561 2.69 -0.61 -6.01
CA ILE A 561 2.41 0.69 -5.37
C ILE A 561 1.20 1.33 -6.02
N THR A 562 0.46 2.18 -5.29
CA THR A 562 -0.61 2.97 -5.88
C THR A 562 -0.04 4.14 -6.66
N GLN A 563 -0.30 4.17 -7.95
CA GLN A 563 0.11 5.26 -8.85
C GLN A 563 -0.62 6.58 -8.53
N ARG A 564 -1.77 6.52 -7.88
CA ARG A 564 -2.53 7.70 -7.47
C ARG A 564 -1.73 8.56 -6.50
N ARG A 565 -1.24 7.99 -5.40
CA ARG A 565 -0.38 8.72 -4.45
C ARG A 565 1.04 8.94 -5.02
N TRP A 566 1.65 7.89 -5.59
CA TRP A 566 3.09 7.89 -5.91
C TRP A 566 3.44 8.43 -7.31
N LEU A 567 2.45 8.90 -8.07
CA LEU A 567 2.64 9.68 -9.28
C LEU A 567 1.62 10.83 -9.35
N GLY A 568 0.34 10.51 -9.40
CA GLY A 568 -0.71 11.51 -9.62
C GLY A 568 -0.75 12.63 -8.58
N LEU A 569 -0.61 12.27 -7.29
CA LEU A 569 -0.63 13.24 -6.18
C LEU A 569 0.74 13.89 -5.95
N CYS A 570 1.82 13.09 -5.81
CA CYS A 570 3.13 13.62 -5.42
C CYS A 570 3.91 14.25 -6.59
N ASN A 571 3.59 13.91 -7.84
CA ASN A 571 4.28 14.43 -9.04
C ASN A 571 3.28 14.83 -10.14
N PRO A 572 2.39 15.81 -9.87
CA PRO A 572 1.39 16.23 -10.82
C PRO A 572 1.99 16.79 -12.13
N GLU A 573 3.21 17.33 -12.09
CA GLU A 573 3.94 17.82 -13.26
C GLU A 573 4.26 16.67 -14.23
N LEU A 574 4.84 15.57 -13.76
CA LEU A 574 5.10 14.39 -14.57
C LEU A 574 3.80 13.69 -14.98
N ALA A 575 2.83 13.57 -14.07
CA ALA A 575 1.53 12.98 -14.39
C ALA A 575 0.80 13.78 -15.49
N GLY A 576 0.85 15.11 -15.45
CA GLY A 576 0.30 15.99 -16.49
C GLY A 576 1.00 15.80 -17.83
N LEU A 577 2.34 15.77 -17.81
CA LEU A 577 3.14 15.52 -19.02
C LEU A 577 2.82 14.18 -19.68
N ILE A 578 2.66 13.11 -18.88
CA ILE A 578 2.25 11.78 -19.37
C ILE A 578 0.82 11.84 -19.93
N ALA A 579 -0.10 12.48 -19.20
CA ALA A 579 -1.50 12.58 -19.61
C ALA A 579 -1.68 13.32 -20.95
N GLU A 580 -0.86 14.31 -21.24
CA GLU A 580 -0.83 14.98 -22.55
C GLU A 580 -0.46 14.02 -23.69
N GLN A 581 0.39 13.05 -23.44
CA GLN A 581 0.88 12.10 -24.46
C GLN A 581 -0.05 10.91 -24.68
N ILE A 582 -0.64 10.36 -23.61
CA ILE A 582 -1.37 9.08 -23.64
C ILE A 582 -2.73 9.12 -22.93
N GLY A 583 -3.19 10.26 -22.41
CA GLY A 583 -4.39 10.35 -21.58
C GLY A 583 -4.13 9.98 -20.11
N ASP A 584 -5.16 10.09 -19.25
CA ASP A 584 -5.05 9.88 -17.80
C ASP A 584 -5.45 8.46 -17.34
N GLY A 585 -5.68 7.53 -18.26
CA GLY A 585 -6.08 6.14 -17.98
C GLY A 585 -5.06 5.37 -17.15
N PHE A 586 -3.78 5.72 -17.21
CA PHE A 586 -2.72 5.10 -16.39
C PHE A 586 -2.95 5.23 -14.88
N LEU A 587 -3.79 6.16 -14.44
CA LEU A 587 -4.17 6.29 -13.03
C LEU A 587 -5.07 5.15 -12.52
N THR A 588 -5.68 4.39 -13.44
CA THR A 588 -6.51 3.21 -13.15
C THR A 588 -6.01 1.92 -13.80
N ASP A 589 -5.16 2.04 -14.82
CA ASP A 589 -4.43 0.91 -15.42
C ASP A 589 -2.99 1.36 -15.76
N LEU A 590 -2.06 1.08 -14.87
CA LEU A 590 -0.67 1.51 -15.02
C LEU A 590 0.03 0.91 -16.26
N ASN A 591 -0.51 -0.18 -16.86
CA ASN A 591 0.05 -0.75 -18.08
C ASN A 591 -0.05 0.20 -19.28
N GLU A 592 -0.96 1.17 -19.25
CA GLU A 592 -1.08 2.20 -20.29
C GLU A 592 0.21 3.03 -20.44
N LEU A 593 1.05 3.12 -19.40
CA LEU A 593 2.36 3.76 -19.48
C LEU A 593 3.26 3.16 -20.59
N GLY A 594 3.04 1.91 -20.96
CA GLY A 594 3.77 1.27 -22.05
C GLY A 594 3.67 2.02 -23.39
N ALA A 595 2.56 2.72 -23.64
CA ALA A 595 2.37 3.53 -24.83
C ALA A 595 3.30 4.76 -24.88
N LEU A 596 3.83 5.20 -23.74
CA LEU A 596 4.77 6.30 -23.67
C LEU A 596 6.10 5.99 -24.36
N ARG A 597 6.50 4.71 -24.43
CA ARG A 597 7.79 4.29 -25.06
C ARG A 597 7.96 4.81 -26.48
N GLU A 598 6.88 4.79 -27.25
CA GLU A 598 6.88 5.26 -28.65
C GLU A 598 6.82 6.78 -28.79
N LYS A 599 6.57 7.49 -27.69
CA LYS A 599 6.46 8.95 -27.64
C LYS A 599 7.73 9.65 -27.14
N ILE A 600 8.73 8.87 -26.66
CA ILE A 600 9.96 9.43 -26.09
C ILE A 600 10.84 9.99 -27.20
N ASP A 601 10.74 11.30 -27.40
CA ASP A 601 11.60 12.12 -28.27
C ASP A 601 12.36 13.17 -27.44
N ASP A 602 13.18 13.97 -28.09
CA ASP A 602 14.03 14.96 -27.44
C ASP A 602 13.21 16.09 -26.79
N ASP A 603 12.04 16.46 -27.36
CA ASP A 603 11.13 17.45 -26.77
C ASP A 603 10.51 16.94 -25.46
N LEU A 604 9.99 15.71 -25.47
CA LEU A 604 9.43 15.10 -24.27
C LEU A 604 10.49 14.93 -23.18
N ILE A 605 11.73 14.56 -23.55
CA ILE A 605 12.85 14.44 -22.61
C ILE A 605 13.18 15.80 -21.99
N ALA A 606 13.25 16.86 -22.79
CA ALA A 606 13.52 18.21 -22.29
C ALA A 606 12.44 18.65 -21.29
N ARG A 607 11.16 18.48 -21.62
CA ARG A 607 10.02 18.79 -20.72
C ARG A 607 10.03 17.94 -19.46
N PHE A 608 10.41 16.68 -19.55
CA PHE A 608 10.60 15.81 -18.39
C PHE A 608 11.72 16.33 -17.48
N ASN A 609 12.86 16.74 -18.07
CA ASN A 609 13.97 17.30 -17.30
C ASN A 609 13.56 18.60 -16.60
N ASP A 610 12.75 19.46 -17.24
CA ASP A 610 12.19 20.66 -16.61
C ASP A 610 11.28 20.33 -15.42
N ALA A 611 10.40 19.34 -15.55
CA ALA A 611 9.56 18.86 -14.46
C ALA A 611 10.41 18.30 -13.30
N LYS A 612 11.46 17.53 -13.61
CA LYS A 612 12.42 17.01 -12.63
C LYS A 612 13.14 18.14 -11.90
N HIS A 613 13.61 19.14 -12.63
CA HIS A 613 14.25 20.33 -12.06
C HIS A 613 13.31 21.10 -11.12
N GLN A 614 12.01 21.18 -11.46
CA GLN A 614 11.02 21.79 -10.58
C GLN A 614 10.89 21.02 -9.27
N LYS A 615 10.85 19.68 -9.29
CA LYS A 615 10.83 18.84 -8.08
C LYS A 615 12.10 18.99 -7.26
N LYS A 616 13.26 19.07 -7.89
CA LYS A 616 14.52 19.35 -7.21
C LYS A 616 14.53 20.69 -6.49
N ARG A 617 14.00 21.75 -7.10
CA ARG A 617 13.84 23.08 -6.45
C ARG A 617 12.90 23.01 -5.24
N GLN A 618 11.76 22.29 -5.36
CA GLN A 618 10.83 22.09 -4.25
C GLN A 618 11.50 21.36 -3.09
N LEU A 619 12.17 20.24 -3.36
CA LEU A 619 12.89 19.47 -2.33
C LEU A 619 14.04 20.27 -1.70
N ALA A 620 14.83 21.00 -2.49
CA ALA A 620 15.93 21.80 -1.99
C ALA A 620 15.46 22.91 -1.03
N ALA A 621 14.29 23.51 -1.31
CA ALA A 621 13.67 24.50 -0.42
C ALA A 621 13.27 23.86 0.92
N ILE A 622 12.63 22.70 0.90
CA ILE A 622 12.22 21.93 2.09
C ILE A 622 13.45 21.53 2.93
N ILE A 623 14.50 21.02 2.27
CA ILE A 623 15.74 20.61 2.98
C ILE A 623 16.44 21.84 3.58
N LYS A 624 16.46 22.96 2.89
CA LYS A 624 17.03 24.20 3.42
C LYS A 624 16.28 24.67 4.67
N GLU A 625 14.95 24.60 4.63
CA GLU A 625 14.10 25.00 5.76
C GLU A 625 14.24 24.04 6.96
N ARG A 626 14.19 22.73 6.73
CA ARG A 626 14.14 21.72 7.80
C ARG A 626 15.52 21.32 8.32
N GLU A 627 16.50 21.20 7.43
CA GLU A 627 17.82 20.66 7.75
C GLU A 627 18.92 21.76 7.75
N GLY A 628 18.62 22.97 7.26
CA GLY A 628 19.57 24.07 7.15
C GLY A 628 20.64 23.87 6.08
N VAL A 629 20.51 22.87 5.20
CA VAL A 629 21.48 22.56 4.15
C VAL A 629 21.01 23.09 2.80
N GLU A 630 21.86 23.88 2.14
CA GLU A 630 21.58 24.39 0.79
C GLU A 630 22.04 23.38 -0.26
N LEU A 631 21.11 22.93 -1.11
CA LEU A 631 21.37 22.01 -2.20
C LEU A 631 21.26 22.72 -3.54
N PRO A 632 22.36 22.80 -4.33
CA PRO A 632 22.29 23.25 -5.72
C PRO A 632 21.43 22.29 -6.56
N THR A 633 20.49 22.82 -7.32
CA THR A 633 19.49 22.00 -8.03
C THR A 633 19.99 21.45 -9.37
N ASP A 634 21.14 21.90 -9.82
CA ASP A 634 21.90 21.34 -10.94
C ASP A 634 22.79 20.15 -10.58
N PHE A 635 23.02 19.90 -9.29
CA PHE A 635 23.72 18.69 -8.82
C PHE A 635 22.90 17.44 -9.10
N VAL A 636 23.54 16.29 -9.30
CA VAL A 636 22.88 14.99 -9.28
C VAL A 636 22.27 14.76 -7.89
N PHE A 637 21.01 14.39 -7.81
CA PHE A 637 20.39 13.95 -6.55
C PHE A 637 20.47 12.43 -6.45
N ASP A 638 21.48 11.94 -5.72
CA ASP A 638 21.72 10.54 -5.39
C ASP A 638 21.09 10.24 -4.02
N ILE A 639 20.06 9.39 -4.01
CA ILE A 639 19.15 9.28 -2.88
C ILE A 639 19.06 7.87 -2.34
N GLN A 640 19.31 7.72 -1.01
CA GLN A 640 19.06 6.50 -0.27
C GLN A 640 18.12 6.74 0.90
N VAL A 641 16.80 6.57 0.67
CA VAL A 641 15.77 6.72 1.70
C VAL A 641 15.07 5.41 1.95
N LYS A 642 15.31 4.83 3.12
CA LYS A 642 14.78 3.53 3.57
C LYS A 642 15.10 3.33 5.04
N ARG A 643 14.41 2.36 5.70
CA ARG A 643 14.72 2.00 7.08
C ARG A 643 16.22 1.77 7.27
N MET A 644 16.80 2.26 8.37
CA MET A 644 18.22 2.00 8.70
C MET A 644 18.39 0.56 9.17
N HIS A 645 19.19 -0.19 8.42
CA HIS A 645 19.53 -1.57 8.76
C HIS A 645 20.81 -1.95 8.05
N GLU A 646 21.66 -2.77 8.67
CA GLU A 646 22.96 -3.16 8.12
C GLU A 646 22.85 -3.82 6.74
N TYR A 647 21.86 -4.70 6.50
CA TYR A 647 21.71 -5.35 5.20
C TYR A 647 21.33 -4.39 4.06
N LYS A 648 20.79 -3.19 4.36
CA LYS A 648 20.52 -2.17 3.34
C LYS A 648 21.75 -1.37 2.93
N ARG A 649 22.85 -1.63 3.59
CA ARG A 649 24.21 -1.19 3.29
C ARG A 649 24.39 0.32 3.16
N GLN A 650 23.69 1.14 3.98
CA GLN A 650 23.93 2.58 4.04
C GLN A 650 25.40 2.89 4.38
N LEU A 651 26.06 2.01 5.13
CA LEU A 651 27.48 2.12 5.43
C LEU A 651 28.35 1.99 4.16
N LEU A 652 28.00 1.11 3.21
CA LEU A 652 28.70 0.99 1.93
C LEU A 652 28.56 2.29 1.11
N ASN A 653 27.37 2.90 1.10
CA ASN A 653 27.16 4.19 0.46
C ASN A 653 28.00 5.29 1.15
N ALA A 654 28.05 5.32 2.48
CA ALA A 654 28.89 6.25 3.23
C ALA A 654 30.39 6.09 2.88
N PHE A 655 30.88 4.87 2.74
CA PHE A 655 32.24 4.60 2.28
C PHE A 655 32.48 5.08 0.84
N SER A 656 31.53 4.90 -0.04
CA SER A 656 31.65 5.40 -1.42
C SER A 656 31.76 6.93 -1.49
N ILE A 657 31.01 7.63 -0.65
CA ILE A 657 31.05 9.10 -0.55
C ILE A 657 32.44 9.56 -0.05
N LEU A 658 33.02 8.86 0.95
CA LEU A 658 34.37 9.15 1.45
C LEU A 658 35.43 8.88 0.40
N ASP A 659 35.33 7.79 -0.34
CA ASP A 659 36.26 7.47 -1.41
C ASP A 659 36.22 8.53 -2.53
N ILE A 660 35.03 8.99 -2.94
CA ILE A 660 34.86 10.11 -3.88
C ILE A 660 35.49 11.37 -3.29
N TYR A 661 35.21 11.70 -2.03
CA TYR A 661 35.75 12.88 -1.36
C TYR A 661 37.28 12.87 -1.36
N PHE A 662 37.88 11.79 -0.96
CA PHE A 662 39.36 11.69 -0.92
C PHE A 662 39.94 11.74 -2.33
N SER A 663 39.36 11.06 -3.30
CA SER A 663 39.82 11.07 -4.69
C SER A 663 39.71 12.45 -5.35
N LEU A 664 38.71 13.24 -5.00
CA LEU A 664 38.58 14.65 -5.45
C LEU A 664 39.64 15.55 -4.76
N LYS A 665 39.94 15.33 -3.49
CA LYS A 665 41.00 16.06 -2.75
C LYS A 665 42.39 15.75 -3.29
N ASP A 666 42.67 14.50 -3.63
CA ASP A 666 43.95 14.09 -4.17
C ASP A 666 44.10 14.41 -5.66
N GLY A 667 43.05 14.80 -6.33
CA GLY A 667 43.03 15.05 -7.76
C GLY A 667 43.10 13.78 -8.63
N THR A 668 42.90 12.59 -8.05
CA THR A 668 42.83 11.32 -8.78
C THR A 668 41.48 11.11 -9.49
N LEU A 669 40.45 11.75 -9.00
CA LEU A 669 39.14 11.83 -9.68
C LEU A 669 38.93 13.25 -10.21
N THR A 670 39.07 13.40 -11.53
CA THR A 670 38.94 14.71 -12.20
C THR A 670 37.64 14.85 -12.98
N ASP A 671 36.98 13.71 -13.25
CA ASP A 671 35.79 13.61 -14.09
C ASP A 671 34.57 13.24 -13.22
N PHE A 672 34.11 14.20 -12.40
CA PHE A 672 33.00 14.02 -11.47
C PHE A 672 31.94 15.11 -11.70
N THR A 673 30.68 14.66 -11.87
CA THR A 673 29.53 15.57 -11.96
C THR A 673 29.09 15.94 -10.54
N PRO A 674 28.89 17.22 -10.22
CA PRO A 674 28.50 17.65 -8.87
C PRO A 674 27.27 16.89 -8.35
N THR A 675 27.35 16.39 -7.11
CA THR A 675 26.34 15.48 -6.56
C THR A 675 25.93 15.85 -5.13
N ALA A 676 24.65 15.82 -4.88
CA ALA A 676 24.04 15.86 -3.56
C ALA A 676 23.61 14.44 -3.14
N PHE A 677 24.23 13.94 -2.10
CA PHE A 677 23.92 12.64 -1.49
C PHE A 677 22.89 12.85 -0.38
N ILE A 678 21.68 12.27 -0.55
CA ILE A 678 20.56 12.49 0.34
C ILE A 678 20.18 11.17 1.02
N PHE A 679 20.32 11.13 2.34
CA PHE A 679 19.91 10.01 3.17
C PHE A 679 18.63 10.36 3.94
N GLY A 680 17.81 9.35 4.19
CA GLY A 680 16.67 9.45 5.08
C GLY A 680 16.34 8.08 5.65
N ALA A 681 16.41 7.93 6.96
CA ALA A 681 16.26 6.63 7.60
C ALA A 681 15.91 6.75 9.08
N LYS A 682 15.15 5.79 9.60
CA LYS A 682 14.96 5.57 11.03
C LYS A 682 15.53 4.21 11.42
N ALA A 683 16.36 4.16 12.47
CA ALA A 683 16.83 2.93 13.09
C ALA A 683 15.86 2.48 14.18
N ALA A 684 15.69 1.18 14.39
CA ALA A 684 14.96 0.69 15.57
C ALA A 684 15.63 1.21 16.86
N PRO A 685 14.86 1.61 17.89
CA PRO A 685 15.41 2.26 19.07
C PRO A 685 16.54 1.49 19.77
N GLY A 686 16.43 0.16 19.84
CA GLY A 686 17.44 -0.72 20.42
C GLY A 686 18.58 -1.12 19.47
N TYR A 687 18.56 -0.73 18.20
CA TYR A 687 19.55 -1.14 17.21
C TYR A 687 20.74 -0.19 17.18
N TRP A 688 21.64 -0.34 18.16
CA TRP A 688 22.78 0.53 18.37
C TRP A 688 23.67 0.69 17.13
N ARG A 689 23.99 -0.40 16.45
CA ARG A 689 24.86 -0.38 15.27
C ARG A 689 24.25 0.42 14.11
N ALA A 690 22.94 0.28 13.89
CA ALA A 690 22.23 1.10 12.90
C ALA A 690 22.27 2.59 13.26
N LYS A 691 22.11 2.93 14.55
CA LYS A 691 22.28 4.32 15.04
C LYS A 691 23.70 4.85 14.84
N SER A 692 24.70 3.99 15.00
CA SER A 692 26.11 4.32 14.74
C SER A 692 26.36 4.69 13.28
N VAL A 693 25.69 4.02 12.34
CA VAL A 693 25.74 4.37 10.91
C VAL A 693 25.13 5.75 10.65
N ILE A 694 24.03 6.10 11.31
CA ILE A 694 23.43 7.45 11.22
C ILE A 694 24.44 8.50 11.68
N LYS A 695 25.06 8.28 12.85
CA LYS A 695 26.09 9.18 13.39
C LYS A 695 27.24 9.34 12.39
N PHE A 696 27.73 8.24 11.81
CA PHE A 696 28.84 8.27 10.84
C PHE A 696 28.50 9.08 9.60
N ILE A 697 27.31 8.90 9.02
CA ILE A 697 26.83 9.69 7.87
C ILE A 697 26.76 11.19 8.22
N ASN A 698 26.31 11.54 9.43
CA ASN A 698 26.22 12.94 9.85
C ASN A 698 27.62 13.57 10.05
N GLU A 699 28.61 12.82 10.54
CA GLU A 699 29.97 13.30 10.63
C GLU A 699 30.61 13.52 9.25
N ILE A 700 30.34 12.61 8.29
CA ILE A 700 30.75 12.78 6.88
C ILE A 700 30.08 14.04 6.30
N ALA A 701 28.79 14.22 6.51
CA ALA A 701 28.05 15.39 6.05
C ALA A 701 28.67 16.70 6.59
N LYS A 702 28.92 16.73 7.90
CA LYS A 702 29.55 17.87 8.56
C LYS A 702 30.94 18.20 7.96
N ARG A 703 31.76 17.18 7.70
CA ARG A 703 33.09 17.38 7.10
C ARG A 703 33.02 17.90 5.68
N ILE A 704 32.24 17.26 4.83
CA ILE A 704 32.14 17.59 3.39
C ILE A 704 31.50 18.96 3.18
N ASN A 705 30.38 19.22 3.86
CA ASN A 705 29.64 20.49 3.68
C ASN A 705 30.41 21.71 4.19
N ASN A 706 31.37 21.53 5.13
CA ASN A 706 32.23 22.61 5.63
C ASN A 706 33.57 22.70 4.88
N ASP A 707 33.89 21.81 3.95
CA ASP A 707 35.10 21.86 3.13
C ASP A 707 34.89 22.80 1.93
N PRO A 708 35.61 23.94 1.86
CA PRO A 708 35.46 24.89 0.75
C PRO A 708 35.72 24.28 -0.64
N ASP A 709 36.64 23.30 -0.73
CA ASP A 709 37.02 22.64 -2.00
C ASP A 709 35.91 21.75 -2.54
N MET A 710 34.92 21.40 -1.68
CA MET A 710 33.78 20.56 -2.02
C MET A 710 32.49 21.37 -2.34
N ARG A 711 32.53 22.68 -2.14
CA ARG A 711 31.35 23.55 -2.26
C ARG A 711 30.58 23.38 -3.59
N ASP A 712 31.30 23.26 -4.69
CA ASP A 712 30.74 23.15 -6.03
C ASP A 712 30.82 21.71 -6.58
N LYS A 713 31.08 20.72 -5.73
CA LYS A 713 31.26 19.31 -6.11
C LYS A 713 30.35 18.37 -5.35
N MET A 714 30.24 18.53 -4.04
CA MET A 714 29.54 17.59 -3.19
C MET A 714 28.69 18.29 -2.11
N ARG A 715 27.53 17.71 -1.83
CA ARG A 715 26.74 17.95 -0.62
C ARG A 715 26.29 16.63 -0.05
N VAL A 716 26.21 16.53 1.26
CA VAL A 716 25.67 15.37 1.96
C VAL A 716 24.65 15.85 2.97
N VAL A 717 23.46 15.23 2.97
CA VAL A 717 22.42 15.55 3.95
C VAL A 717 21.75 14.28 4.42
N PHE A 718 21.52 14.20 5.72
CA PHE A 718 20.66 13.20 6.34
C PHE A 718 19.38 13.91 6.76
N VAL A 719 18.26 13.63 6.07
CA VAL A 719 16.97 14.24 6.39
C VAL A 719 16.37 13.60 7.63
N GLN A 720 15.95 14.44 8.57
CA GLN A 720 15.36 14.01 9.82
C GLN A 720 13.91 13.57 9.62
N ASN A 721 13.49 12.66 10.47
CA ASN A 721 12.10 12.22 10.57
C ASN A 721 11.50 11.76 9.21
N TYR A 722 12.27 11.04 8.40
CA TYR A 722 11.77 10.50 7.14
C TYR A 722 10.46 9.71 7.37
N ASN A 723 9.41 10.11 6.67
CA ASN A 723 8.06 9.57 6.76
C ASN A 723 7.40 9.55 5.36
N CYS A 724 6.12 9.19 5.27
CA CYS A 724 5.39 9.10 4.01
C CYS A 724 5.31 10.47 3.29
N SER A 725 4.99 11.55 4.02
CA SER A 725 4.89 12.89 3.45
C SER A 725 6.23 13.41 2.96
N TYR A 726 7.33 13.16 3.68
CA TYR A 726 8.65 13.55 3.19
C TYR A 726 9.04 12.76 1.93
N ALA A 727 8.66 11.46 1.87
CA ALA A 727 8.88 10.62 0.69
C ALA A 727 8.18 11.15 -0.56
N GLU A 728 7.00 11.76 -0.42
CA GLU A 728 6.24 12.38 -1.52
C GLU A 728 6.98 13.56 -2.18
N HIS A 729 7.89 14.23 -1.45
CA HIS A 729 8.76 15.28 -1.98
C HIS A 729 10.11 14.75 -2.49
N ILE A 730 10.67 13.75 -1.79
CA ILE A 730 12.00 13.21 -2.11
C ILE A 730 11.99 12.38 -3.38
N ILE A 731 11.02 11.48 -3.52
CA ILE A 731 10.99 10.51 -4.61
C ILE A 731 10.89 11.16 -6.00
N PRO A 732 10.02 12.17 -6.24
CA PRO A 732 9.95 12.85 -7.53
C PRO A 732 11.22 13.61 -7.93
N ALA A 733 12.02 14.04 -6.94
CA ALA A 733 13.22 14.84 -7.14
C ALA A 733 14.50 14.02 -7.40
N ALA A 734 14.47 12.70 -7.22
CA ALA A 734 15.63 11.85 -7.35
C ALA A 734 16.08 11.66 -8.80
N ASP A 735 17.40 11.70 -9.03
CA ASP A 735 18.02 11.29 -10.29
C ASP A 735 18.47 9.83 -10.21
N ILE A 736 19.10 9.45 -9.10
CA ILE A 736 19.60 8.10 -8.82
C ILE A 736 18.97 7.57 -7.53
N SER A 737 18.52 6.34 -7.57
CA SER A 737 17.92 5.61 -6.45
C SER A 737 18.82 4.46 -6.00
N GLU A 738 19.29 4.52 -4.76
CA GLU A 738 20.19 3.52 -4.15
C GLU A 738 19.44 2.30 -3.61
N GLN A 739 19.58 1.16 -4.28
CA GLN A 739 18.92 -0.10 -3.97
C GLN A 739 19.96 -1.23 -3.81
N ILE A 740 20.84 -1.10 -2.83
CA ILE A 740 22.13 -1.78 -2.74
C ILE A 740 22.21 -2.90 -1.70
N SER A 741 21.10 -3.49 -1.26
CA SER A 741 21.11 -4.68 -0.40
C SER A 741 21.85 -5.84 -1.08
N PRO A 742 22.60 -6.72 -0.38
CA PRO A 742 23.22 -7.87 -1.03
C PRO A 742 22.17 -8.83 -1.58
N ALA A 743 22.48 -9.51 -2.67
CA ALA A 743 21.57 -10.43 -3.33
C ALA A 743 21.04 -11.50 -2.36
N GLY A 744 19.73 -11.72 -2.37
CA GLY A 744 19.05 -12.68 -1.50
C GLY A 744 18.71 -12.14 -0.10
N THR A 745 18.70 -10.83 0.12
CA THR A 745 18.36 -10.25 1.44
C THR A 745 17.13 -9.34 1.42
N GLU A 746 16.89 -8.57 0.37
CA GLU A 746 15.67 -7.77 0.23
C GLU A 746 14.59 -8.57 -0.49
N ALA A 747 13.53 -8.94 0.19
CA ALA A 747 12.47 -9.77 -0.38
C ALA A 747 11.84 -9.17 -1.65
N SER A 748 11.62 -7.87 -1.67
CA SER A 748 11.07 -7.15 -2.82
C SER A 748 11.60 -5.72 -2.88
N GLY A 749 11.32 -4.93 -1.84
CA GLY A 749 11.36 -3.48 -1.91
C GLY A 749 10.13 -2.92 -2.61
N THR A 750 9.73 -1.72 -2.20
CA THR A 750 8.67 -0.93 -2.87
C THR A 750 9.12 0.51 -3.14
N GLY A 751 10.20 0.95 -2.48
CA GLY A 751 10.83 2.24 -2.77
C GLY A 751 11.36 2.31 -4.19
N ASN A 752 12.05 1.25 -4.65
CA ASN A 752 12.54 1.11 -6.01
C ASN A 752 11.45 1.30 -7.08
N MET A 753 10.26 0.75 -6.85
CA MET A 753 9.10 0.90 -7.75
C MET A 753 8.62 2.35 -7.82
N LYS A 754 8.60 3.07 -6.68
CA LYS A 754 8.20 4.48 -6.60
C LYS A 754 9.19 5.37 -7.35
N PHE A 755 10.48 5.13 -7.17
CA PHE A 755 11.54 5.84 -7.89
C PHE A 755 11.45 5.57 -9.40
N MET A 756 11.32 4.31 -9.81
CA MET A 756 11.12 3.93 -11.21
C MET A 756 9.94 4.67 -11.84
N LEU A 757 8.78 4.68 -11.16
CA LEU A 757 7.57 5.34 -11.64
C LEU A 757 7.76 6.87 -11.80
N ASN A 758 8.64 7.49 -11.01
CA ASN A 758 8.96 8.91 -11.06
C ASN A 758 10.17 9.26 -11.96
N GLY A 759 10.56 8.34 -12.83
CA GLY A 759 11.66 8.58 -13.77
C GLY A 759 13.01 8.73 -13.07
N THR A 760 13.34 7.80 -12.18
CA THR A 760 14.62 7.72 -11.50
C THR A 760 15.33 6.43 -11.90
N VAL A 761 16.61 6.47 -12.21
CA VAL A 761 17.37 5.27 -12.52
C VAL A 761 17.74 4.52 -11.24
N THR A 762 17.73 3.19 -11.27
CA THR A 762 18.14 2.36 -10.15
C THR A 762 19.64 2.11 -10.21
N LEU A 763 20.37 2.49 -9.15
CA LEU A 763 21.70 1.99 -8.85
C LEU A 763 21.54 0.91 -7.78
N GLY A 764 21.73 -0.34 -8.13
CA GLY A 764 21.38 -1.43 -7.24
C GLY A 764 22.02 -2.75 -7.56
N THR A 765 21.72 -3.71 -6.71
CA THR A 765 22.10 -5.12 -6.87
C THR A 765 21.03 -5.91 -7.57
N TYR A 766 21.34 -7.10 -8.01
CA TYR A 766 20.41 -8.04 -8.62
C TYR A 766 19.66 -8.80 -7.51
N ASP A 767 18.77 -8.09 -6.82
CA ASP A 767 18.02 -8.56 -5.65
C ASP A 767 16.58 -8.02 -5.62
N GLY A 768 15.69 -8.76 -5.00
CA GLY A 768 14.29 -8.39 -4.82
C GLY A 768 13.63 -7.95 -6.14
N ALA A 769 12.82 -6.89 -6.07
CA ALA A 769 12.14 -6.34 -7.24
C ALA A 769 13.08 -5.59 -8.22
N ASN A 770 14.36 -5.32 -7.87
CA ASN A 770 15.29 -4.74 -8.83
C ASN A 770 15.46 -5.63 -10.06
N ILE A 771 15.40 -6.96 -9.88
CA ILE A 771 15.46 -7.93 -10.99
C ILE A 771 14.32 -7.66 -11.98
N GLU A 772 13.10 -7.60 -11.48
CA GLU A 772 11.91 -7.38 -12.30
C GLU A 772 11.90 -5.96 -12.90
N ILE A 773 12.45 -4.94 -12.19
CA ILE A 773 12.64 -3.58 -12.72
C ILE A 773 13.55 -3.59 -13.95
N VAL A 774 14.70 -4.27 -13.84
CA VAL A 774 15.65 -4.39 -14.96
C VAL A 774 15.04 -5.16 -16.12
N GLU A 775 14.30 -6.22 -15.86
CA GLU A 775 13.60 -6.98 -16.91
C GLU A 775 12.57 -6.13 -17.66
N GLN A 776 11.85 -5.25 -16.96
CA GLN A 776 10.83 -4.40 -17.56
C GLN A 776 11.43 -3.19 -18.29
N ALA A 777 12.40 -2.52 -17.68
CA ALA A 777 12.98 -1.29 -18.22
C ALA A 777 14.18 -1.52 -19.16
N GLY A 778 14.85 -2.67 -19.04
CA GLY A 778 16.13 -2.97 -19.69
C GLY A 778 17.33 -2.64 -18.82
N GLU A 779 18.39 -3.45 -18.95
CA GLU A 779 19.63 -3.29 -18.16
C GLU A 779 20.32 -1.96 -18.45
N ASP A 780 20.30 -1.52 -19.72
CA ASP A 780 20.91 -0.27 -20.18
C ASP A 780 20.30 0.99 -19.54
N ASN A 781 19.09 0.88 -18.99
CA ASN A 781 18.38 1.98 -18.35
C ASN A 781 18.58 2.02 -16.82
N ASN A 782 19.43 1.14 -16.27
CA ASN A 782 19.72 1.04 -14.85
C ASN A 782 21.22 0.74 -14.65
N TYR A 783 21.69 0.74 -13.39
CA TYR A 783 23.08 0.51 -13.03
C TYR A 783 23.16 -0.62 -12.03
N ILE A 784 23.38 -1.84 -12.51
CA ILE A 784 23.42 -3.04 -11.68
C ILE A 784 24.85 -3.45 -11.42
N PHE A 785 25.13 -3.88 -10.17
CA PHE A 785 26.45 -4.29 -9.71
C PHE A 785 26.37 -5.41 -8.67
N GLY A 786 27.54 -5.93 -8.29
CA GLY A 786 27.74 -6.78 -7.12
C GLY A 786 27.48 -8.26 -7.34
N ALA A 787 27.81 -9.04 -6.30
CA ALA A 787 27.69 -10.48 -6.27
C ALA A 787 26.21 -10.92 -6.34
N ARG A 788 25.93 -11.98 -7.09
CA ARG A 788 24.61 -12.62 -7.17
C ARG A 788 24.46 -13.67 -6.07
N VAL A 789 23.24 -14.19 -5.90
CA VAL A 789 22.92 -15.21 -4.89
C VAL A 789 23.85 -16.43 -5.02
N GLU A 790 24.09 -16.87 -6.25
CA GLU A 790 24.96 -18.02 -6.54
C GLU A 790 26.44 -17.75 -6.21
N ASP A 791 26.90 -16.51 -6.43
CA ASP A 791 28.26 -16.10 -6.09
C ASP A 791 28.46 -16.09 -4.57
N ILE A 792 27.49 -15.48 -3.85
CA ILE A 792 27.47 -15.45 -2.39
C ILE A 792 27.46 -16.88 -1.82
N ALA A 793 26.63 -17.76 -2.35
CA ALA A 793 26.58 -19.16 -1.91
C ALA A 793 27.92 -19.88 -2.10
N ARG A 794 28.64 -19.58 -3.20
CA ARG A 794 29.96 -20.21 -3.53
C ARG A 794 31.04 -19.75 -2.58
N ILE A 795 31.04 -18.47 -2.15
CA ILE A 795 32.12 -17.89 -1.35
C ILE A 795 31.85 -17.88 0.14
N ARG A 796 30.61 -18.14 0.57
CA ARG A 796 30.17 -18.00 1.96
C ARG A 796 31.15 -18.56 3.00
N ASP A 797 31.63 -19.78 2.77
CA ASP A 797 32.50 -20.49 3.73
C ASP A 797 33.99 -20.10 3.61
N THR A 798 34.36 -19.37 2.56
CA THR A 798 35.76 -18.98 2.28
C THR A 798 35.97 -17.47 2.29
N TYR A 799 34.89 -16.70 2.46
CA TYR A 799 34.95 -15.25 2.44
C TYR A 799 35.78 -14.68 3.58
N ASN A 800 36.78 -13.88 3.22
CA ASN A 800 37.71 -13.27 4.17
C ASN A 800 37.81 -11.75 3.92
N PRO A 801 36.94 -10.94 4.56
CA PRO A 801 36.96 -9.49 4.39
C PRO A 801 38.25 -8.82 4.88
N LYS A 802 38.92 -9.40 5.89
CA LYS A 802 40.21 -8.89 6.38
C LYS A 802 41.30 -8.99 5.30
N ALA A 803 41.31 -10.06 4.50
CA ALA A 803 42.24 -10.19 3.40
C ALA A 803 41.98 -9.15 2.28
N LEU A 804 40.73 -8.84 2.00
CA LEU A 804 40.36 -7.77 1.06
C LEU A 804 40.84 -6.41 1.56
N TYR A 805 40.54 -6.10 2.82
CA TYR A 805 40.99 -4.88 3.48
C TYR A 805 42.54 -4.76 3.50
N ASP A 806 43.27 -5.83 3.83
CA ASP A 806 44.74 -5.81 3.90
C ASP A 806 45.37 -5.63 2.51
N GLY A 807 44.75 -6.15 1.48
CA GLY A 807 45.24 -6.08 0.10
C GLY A 807 44.93 -4.76 -0.63
N ASP A 808 44.05 -3.92 -0.11
CA ASP A 808 43.51 -2.75 -0.82
C ASP A 808 43.72 -1.45 0.00
N ALA A 809 44.64 -0.63 -0.46
CA ALA A 809 44.96 0.65 0.20
C ALA A 809 43.82 1.66 0.09
N ARG A 810 43.05 1.65 -0.96
CA ARG A 810 41.88 2.53 -1.18
C ARG A 810 40.74 2.16 -0.23
N MET A 811 40.41 0.88 -0.11
CA MET A 811 39.44 0.35 0.83
C MET A 811 39.88 0.63 2.29
N ARG A 812 41.13 0.35 2.63
CA ARG A 812 41.68 0.68 3.97
C ARG A 812 41.47 2.13 4.32
N ARG A 813 41.80 3.04 3.41
CA ARG A 813 41.69 4.47 3.67
C ARG A 813 40.29 4.89 4.14
N VAL A 814 39.25 4.34 3.56
CA VAL A 814 37.88 4.65 3.94
C VAL A 814 37.41 3.92 5.21
N VAL A 815 37.78 2.66 5.36
CA VAL A 815 37.44 1.87 6.54
C VAL A 815 38.13 2.38 7.80
N ASP A 816 39.41 2.78 7.69
CA ASP A 816 40.21 3.29 8.79
C ASP A 816 39.67 4.60 9.37
N THR A 817 38.88 5.38 8.61
CA THR A 817 38.22 6.59 9.12
C THR A 817 37.31 6.31 10.32
N LEU A 818 36.91 5.06 10.53
CA LEU A 818 36.16 4.64 11.71
C LEU A 818 36.99 4.61 12.99
N ILE A 819 38.37 4.54 12.88
CA ILE A 819 39.22 4.33 14.04
C ILE A 819 40.43 5.26 14.12
N ASP A 820 40.77 6.00 13.06
CA ASP A 820 41.98 6.81 12.95
C ASP A 820 41.81 8.25 13.51
N GLY A 821 40.61 8.58 14.01
CA GLY A 821 40.33 9.91 14.56
C GLY A 821 39.87 10.94 13.51
N THR A 822 39.65 10.52 12.25
CA THR A 822 39.09 11.38 11.19
C THR A 822 37.73 11.89 11.57
N PHE A 823 36.91 11.05 12.20
CA PHE A 823 35.53 11.33 12.65
C PHE A 823 35.38 11.04 14.15
N SER A 824 34.50 11.80 14.82
CA SER A 824 34.22 11.62 16.25
C SER A 824 32.92 10.87 16.45
N ASP A 825 32.95 9.85 17.28
CA ASP A 825 31.79 9.18 17.85
C ASP A 825 31.49 9.62 19.29
N ASP A 826 32.05 10.77 19.69
CA ASP A 826 31.94 11.36 21.04
C ASP A 826 32.40 10.39 22.16
N ASN A 827 33.40 9.56 21.86
CA ASN A 827 33.96 8.49 22.70
C ASN A 827 32.97 7.39 23.11
N SER A 828 31.92 7.18 22.32
CA SER A 828 30.91 6.14 22.57
C SER A 828 31.42 4.72 22.24
N GLY A 829 32.45 4.61 21.41
CA GLY A 829 32.94 3.34 20.87
C GLY A 829 32.13 2.83 19.64
N ALA A 830 31.16 3.63 19.19
CA ALA A 830 30.28 3.28 18.09
C ALA A 830 30.99 2.96 16.78
N PHE A 831 31.97 3.78 16.42
CA PHE A 831 32.71 3.58 15.16
C PHE A 831 33.67 2.40 15.25
N ARG A 832 34.30 2.16 16.41
CA ARG A 832 35.12 0.98 16.65
C ARG A 832 34.28 -0.31 16.55
N GLU A 833 33.04 -0.30 16.99
CA GLU A 833 32.15 -1.44 16.84
C GLU A 833 31.84 -1.72 15.36
N LEU A 834 31.55 -0.67 14.55
CA LEU A 834 31.37 -0.82 13.09
C LEU A 834 32.62 -1.42 12.43
N TYR A 835 33.80 -0.91 12.75
CA TYR A 835 35.09 -1.45 12.27
C TYR A 835 35.27 -2.92 12.65
N SER A 836 35.00 -3.25 13.91
CA SER A 836 35.16 -4.62 14.40
C SER A 836 34.19 -5.59 13.74
N SER A 837 32.95 -5.16 13.55
CA SER A 837 31.91 -5.92 12.85
C SER A 837 32.32 -6.28 11.41
N LEU A 838 32.96 -5.35 10.71
CA LEU A 838 33.41 -5.58 9.34
C LEU A 838 34.59 -6.56 9.27
N LEU A 839 35.59 -6.41 10.13
CA LEU A 839 36.87 -7.14 9.98
C LEU A 839 36.99 -8.38 10.86
N PHE A 840 36.28 -8.42 11.99
CA PHE A 840 36.42 -9.49 12.99
C PHE A 840 35.08 -10.19 13.31
N GLY A 841 33.95 -9.58 12.90
CA GLY A 841 32.63 -10.10 13.21
C GLY A 841 32.20 -9.85 14.67
N ALA A 842 31.20 -10.59 15.10
CA ALA A 842 30.70 -10.60 16.47
C ALA A 842 30.34 -12.05 16.87
N SER A 843 29.97 -12.27 18.14
CA SER A 843 29.59 -13.61 18.62
C SER A 843 28.40 -14.24 17.90
N TRP A 844 27.59 -13.42 17.22
CA TRP A 844 26.36 -13.88 16.52
C TRP A 844 26.43 -13.77 15.00
N HIS A 845 27.53 -13.26 14.40
CA HIS A 845 27.70 -13.20 12.94
C HIS A 845 29.20 -13.21 12.53
N ALA A 846 29.44 -13.69 11.32
CA ALA A 846 30.75 -13.64 10.68
C ALA A 846 31.16 -12.18 10.34
N PRO A 847 32.47 -11.93 10.11
CA PRO A 847 32.96 -10.63 9.63
C PRO A 847 32.26 -10.24 8.32
N ASP A 848 32.00 -8.92 8.18
CA ASP A 848 31.30 -8.34 7.00
C ASP A 848 30.11 -9.19 6.51
N HIS A 849 29.22 -9.47 7.43
CA HIS A 849 28.06 -10.36 7.24
C HIS A 849 27.21 -10.04 6.00
N TYR A 850 27.26 -8.79 5.55
CA TYR A 850 26.50 -8.30 4.39
C TYR A 850 27.39 -7.94 3.19
N TYR A 851 28.61 -8.46 3.12
CA TYR A 851 29.49 -8.39 1.95
C TYR A 851 29.76 -6.96 1.43
N LEU A 852 29.92 -5.99 2.33
CA LEU A 852 30.20 -4.60 1.97
C LEU A 852 31.53 -4.46 1.23
N LEU A 853 32.58 -5.11 1.78
CA LEU A 853 33.92 -5.02 1.22
C LEU A 853 34.06 -5.81 -0.11
N LEU A 854 33.31 -6.89 -0.27
CA LEU A 854 33.21 -7.62 -1.53
C LEU A 854 32.70 -6.73 -2.67
N ASP A 855 31.64 -5.98 -2.41
CA ASP A 855 30.94 -5.18 -3.42
C ASP A 855 31.47 -3.73 -3.51
N PHE A 856 32.49 -3.35 -2.74
CA PHE A 856 32.99 -1.97 -2.69
C PHE A 856 33.39 -1.44 -4.07
N HIS A 857 34.28 -2.13 -4.79
CA HIS A 857 34.69 -1.69 -6.11
C HIS A 857 33.63 -1.79 -7.19
N PRO A 858 32.90 -2.90 -7.35
CA PRO A 858 31.79 -2.96 -8.31
C PRO A 858 30.76 -1.85 -8.09
N TYR A 859 30.46 -1.52 -6.85
CA TYR A 859 29.56 -0.42 -6.50
C TYR A 859 30.14 0.95 -6.91
N MET A 860 31.40 1.22 -6.61
CA MET A 860 32.08 2.45 -7.01
C MET A 860 32.08 2.65 -8.52
N GLU A 861 32.37 1.60 -9.28
CA GLU A 861 32.37 1.64 -10.75
C GLU A 861 30.97 1.97 -11.30
N ALA A 862 29.93 1.32 -10.78
CA ALA A 862 28.54 1.56 -11.19
C ALA A 862 28.10 2.99 -10.82
N LYS A 863 28.43 3.44 -9.62
CA LYS A 863 28.10 4.79 -9.13
C LYS A 863 28.78 5.89 -9.97
N LEU A 864 30.06 5.76 -10.23
CA LEU A 864 30.78 6.72 -11.06
C LEU A 864 30.34 6.67 -12.53
N ARG A 865 29.92 5.51 -13.05
CA ARG A 865 29.33 5.42 -14.39
C ARG A 865 28.03 6.19 -14.45
N ALA A 866 27.12 5.99 -13.49
CA ALA A 866 25.86 6.73 -13.40
C ALA A 866 26.09 8.24 -13.29
N ASN A 867 27.06 8.65 -12.47
CA ASN A 867 27.47 10.06 -12.32
C ASN A 867 27.98 10.69 -13.63
N ARG A 868 28.80 9.98 -14.42
CA ARG A 868 29.28 10.45 -15.73
C ARG A 868 28.16 10.53 -16.76
N ASP A 869 27.30 9.49 -16.84
CA ASP A 869 26.21 9.42 -17.81
C ASP A 869 25.21 10.56 -17.64
N TYR A 870 25.05 11.10 -16.42
CA TYR A 870 24.15 12.23 -16.12
C TYR A 870 24.50 13.50 -16.92
N ARG A 871 25.72 13.70 -17.43
CA ARG A 871 26.13 14.85 -18.23
C ARG A 871 25.42 14.95 -19.57
N ASP A 872 25.12 13.81 -20.16
CA ASP A 872 24.26 13.76 -21.34
C ASP A 872 22.79 13.75 -20.88
N SER A 873 22.24 14.94 -20.75
CA SER A 873 20.89 15.14 -20.23
C SER A 873 19.79 14.51 -21.11
N LEU A 874 20.04 14.36 -22.41
CA LEU A 874 19.08 13.68 -23.30
C LEU A 874 19.17 12.16 -23.14
N ALA A 875 20.37 11.61 -23.16
CA ALA A 875 20.56 10.17 -22.98
C ALA A 875 20.10 9.72 -21.58
N PHE A 876 20.45 10.46 -20.52
CA PHE A 876 20.03 10.16 -19.16
C PHE A 876 18.53 10.33 -18.96
N GLY A 877 17.94 11.42 -19.47
CA GLY A 877 16.50 11.67 -19.44
C GLY A 877 15.70 10.58 -20.18
N ARG A 878 16.25 10.04 -21.27
CA ARG A 878 15.69 8.88 -21.97
C ARG A 878 15.66 7.63 -21.08
N LYS A 879 16.77 7.32 -20.36
CA LYS A 879 16.79 6.23 -19.38
C LYS A 879 15.71 6.42 -18.31
N CYS A 880 15.55 7.64 -17.78
CA CYS A 880 14.54 7.98 -16.79
C CYS A 880 13.12 7.74 -17.30
N LEU A 881 12.77 8.26 -18.48
CA LEU A 881 11.45 8.06 -19.09
C LEU A 881 11.18 6.61 -19.46
N MET A 882 12.20 5.85 -19.88
CA MET A 882 12.08 4.40 -20.13
C MET A 882 11.74 3.64 -18.86
N ASN A 883 12.31 4.02 -17.70
CA ASN A 883 11.91 3.47 -16.41
C ASN A 883 10.44 3.76 -16.12
N THR A 884 9.98 5.01 -16.24
CA THR A 884 8.57 5.38 -16.05
C THR A 884 7.65 4.58 -16.98
N ALA A 885 7.94 4.56 -18.29
CA ALA A 885 7.15 3.86 -19.30
C ALA A 885 7.07 2.34 -19.08
N SER A 886 8.00 1.80 -18.30
CA SER A 886 8.10 0.38 -18.01
C SER A 886 7.53 -0.01 -16.63
N ALA A 887 6.99 0.96 -15.87
CA ALA A 887 6.55 0.74 -14.49
C ALA A 887 5.18 0.02 -14.37
N GLY A 888 4.50 -0.30 -15.48
CA GLY A 888 3.14 -0.86 -15.48
C GLY A 888 2.95 -2.08 -14.58
N MET A 889 3.92 -3.00 -14.57
CA MET A 889 3.88 -4.19 -13.72
C MET A 889 3.83 -3.87 -12.22
N PHE A 890 4.36 -2.72 -11.79
CA PHE A 890 4.52 -2.39 -10.37
C PHE A 890 3.34 -1.64 -9.77
N SER A 891 2.16 -1.75 -10.38
CA SER A 891 0.90 -1.26 -9.83
C SER A 891 0.36 -2.18 -8.73
N SER A 892 -0.04 -1.61 -7.59
CA SER A 892 -0.82 -2.32 -6.58
C SER A 892 -2.21 -2.73 -7.09
N ASP A 893 -2.72 -2.08 -8.13
CA ASP A 893 -3.97 -2.48 -8.81
C ASP A 893 -3.84 -3.87 -9.44
N ARG A 894 -2.72 -4.14 -10.13
CA ARG A 894 -2.41 -5.47 -10.67
C ARG A 894 -2.30 -6.49 -9.55
N THR A 895 -1.54 -6.15 -8.50
CA THR A 895 -1.30 -7.06 -7.40
C THR A 895 -2.61 -7.44 -6.71
N ILE A 896 -3.43 -6.47 -6.34
CA ILE A 896 -4.68 -6.73 -5.61
C ILE A 896 -5.71 -7.49 -6.46
N LYS A 897 -5.74 -7.27 -7.79
CA LYS A 897 -6.55 -8.06 -8.71
C LYS A 897 -6.12 -9.53 -8.68
N GLN A 898 -4.81 -9.81 -8.70
CA GLN A 898 -4.29 -11.17 -8.58
C GLN A 898 -4.64 -11.81 -7.24
N TYR A 899 -4.56 -11.09 -6.12
CA TYR A 899 -5.04 -11.58 -4.83
C TYR A 899 -6.54 -11.89 -4.86
N ALA A 900 -7.35 -10.98 -5.39
CA ALA A 900 -8.79 -11.13 -5.45
C ALA A 900 -9.21 -12.34 -6.31
N GLU A 901 -8.58 -12.54 -7.46
CA GLU A 901 -8.94 -13.58 -8.42
C GLU A 901 -8.34 -14.94 -8.05
N GLU A 902 -7.05 -14.99 -7.68
CA GLU A 902 -6.29 -16.23 -7.56
C GLU A 902 -6.22 -16.79 -6.12
N LEU A 903 -6.32 -15.91 -5.09
CA LEU A 903 -6.23 -16.33 -3.69
C LEU A 903 -7.57 -16.26 -2.97
N TRP A 904 -8.28 -15.16 -3.13
CA TRP A 904 -9.51 -14.91 -2.38
C TRP A 904 -10.77 -15.27 -3.15
N HIS A 905 -10.71 -15.41 -4.47
CA HIS A 905 -11.84 -15.69 -5.36
C HIS A 905 -13.02 -14.74 -5.12
N LEU A 906 -12.75 -13.44 -5.14
CA LEU A 906 -13.72 -12.38 -4.86
C LEU A 906 -14.42 -11.90 -6.12
N PRO A 907 -15.76 -11.65 -6.08
CA PRO A 907 -16.45 -10.92 -7.14
C PRO A 907 -16.13 -9.42 -7.04
N ARG A 908 -16.28 -8.69 -8.14
CA ARG A 908 -16.36 -7.22 -8.09
C ARG A 908 -17.75 -6.80 -7.61
N VAL A 909 -17.83 -5.71 -6.88
CA VAL A 909 -19.07 -5.17 -6.35
C VAL A 909 -19.58 -4.04 -7.24
N GLU A 910 -20.85 -4.06 -7.62
CA GLU A 910 -21.53 -2.95 -8.30
C GLU A 910 -22.20 -2.04 -7.27
N LEU A 911 -21.98 -0.71 -7.38
CA LEU A 911 -22.49 0.32 -6.47
C LEU A 911 -23.35 1.36 -7.20
#